data_d3d2f6d4cd7e965c6397792185c67a2e
#
_entry.id   d3d2f6d4cd7e965c6397792185c67a2e
#
_cell.length_a   1.000
_cell.length_b   1.000
_cell.length_c   1.000
_cell.angle_alpha   90.00
_cell.angle_beta   90.00
_cell.angle_gamma   90.00
#
_symmetry.space_group_name_H-M   'P 1'
#
loop_
_entity.id
_entity.type
_entity.pdbx_description
1 polymer ?
#
loop_
_entity_poly.entity_id
_entity_poly.type
_entity_poly.pdbx_seq_one_letter_code
_entity_poly.pdbx_strand_id
1 'polypeptide(L)'
;MNAPAGKPVPIPQNILASMRDPNLFASQFKGDSWDAWKAFLAALFGLPMSEREAELYSRHTGRSTPPAKAFVEAALIVGRRGGKSRVLALIAVFLACFRDYAPYLAPGEVATIAVLAANRQQARSIFRFVSGMLKATPLIASLVTDENAESIELANGVVIEISTASFRTTRGYSFAAVLCDEIAFWRQHEASANPDVEILRALRPGMANIPGSILLLASSPYAKRGALYATYRRHYAQDDARVLVWKAETSAMNPRIDPEIIREAYESDPEAARAEYGAEFRDDLADFVTREIVDAVTAIGRTELPPERGIAYSAFCDPSGGMSDSMTLAIAHMTGAGVVVLDVVRETRAPFDPEATVADFAAVLRRYGIDRVTGDRYGGEWPRQRFREHGIDYEPSARPKSDLYLGLLPLLTTGRVELLDIPRLAAQLVGLERRTARSGKDSVDHIPGGHDDIANSVAGALVGLDLDRRPALIRADDLRSGSGNLEWPEKVDLIIAILQIGKDGTAARAYFSVSNIGPGIPLLLLDFDADPLTGETISDTTQKLESLSRRIISRSAPQLWLPEKLIMQARLRNIDAASIPEYLLDDPAGLALAAASNIGLGRVKITAPAAEKARTHPLGGSLSFRAGDEMDSDPLRLAMLLGITMTLDDESARQH
;
A
#
# COMPACT_ATOMS: atom_id res chain seq x y z
N MET A 1 -54.92 14.71 -27.95
CA MET A 1 -54.22 15.73 -28.77
C MET A 1 -52.86 15.16 -29.12
N ASN A 2 -52.67 14.80 -30.40
CA ASN A 2 -51.38 14.30 -30.88
C ASN A 2 -50.38 15.43 -30.81
N ALA A 3 -49.29 15.29 -30.06
CA ALA A 3 -48.17 16.18 -30.11
C ALA A 3 -47.61 16.16 -31.55
N PRO A 4 -47.17 17.32 -32.12
CA PRO A 4 -46.63 17.36 -33.46
C PRO A 4 -45.41 16.48 -33.52
N ALA A 5 -45.37 15.50 -34.44
CA ALA A 5 -44.20 14.70 -34.71
C ALA A 5 -43.02 15.62 -35.01
N GLY A 6 -42.07 15.70 -34.08
CA GLY A 6 -40.85 16.49 -34.26
C GLY A 6 -40.12 16.02 -35.52
N LYS A 7 -39.45 16.95 -36.19
CA LYS A 7 -38.60 16.61 -37.36
C LYS A 7 -37.60 15.54 -36.91
N PRO A 8 -37.40 14.47 -37.71
CA PRO A 8 -36.48 13.41 -37.38
C PRO A 8 -35.07 14.01 -37.15
N VAL A 9 -34.45 13.66 -36.06
CA VAL A 9 -33.06 14.10 -35.73
C VAL A 9 -32.15 13.51 -36.82
N PRO A 10 -31.38 14.32 -37.55
CA PRO A 10 -30.49 13.80 -38.58
C PRO A 10 -29.40 12.96 -37.89
N ILE A 11 -29.26 11.71 -38.29
CA ILE A 11 -28.26 10.78 -37.75
C ILE A 11 -26.90 11.16 -38.35
N PRO A 12 -25.91 11.59 -37.56
CA PRO A 12 -24.57 11.87 -38.04
C PRO A 12 -23.89 10.58 -38.50
N GLN A 13 -23.10 10.65 -39.57
CA GLN A 13 -22.38 9.46 -40.10
C GLN A 13 -21.49 8.78 -39.05
N ASN A 14 -20.88 9.56 -38.15
CA ASN A 14 -20.03 9.07 -37.06
C ASN A 14 -19.87 10.15 -35.98
N ILE A 15 -19.16 9.79 -34.90
CA ILE A 15 -18.96 10.67 -33.79
C ILE A 15 -18.15 11.95 -34.15
N LEU A 16 -17.19 11.88 -35.05
CA LEU A 16 -16.42 13.03 -35.52
C LEU A 16 -17.28 13.97 -36.36
N ALA A 17 -18.21 13.43 -37.15
CA ALA A 17 -19.20 14.23 -37.86
C ALA A 17 -20.11 14.97 -36.88
N SER A 18 -20.56 14.34 -35.79
CA SER A 18 -21.34 15.02 -34.75
C SER A 18 -20.59 16.16 -34.04
N MET A 19 -19.27 16.00 -33.84
CA MET A 19 -18.42 17.05 -33.26
C MET A 19 -18.25 18.26 -34.21
N ARG A 20 -18.41 18.09 -35.50
CA ARG A 20 -18.25 19.14 -36.51
C ARG A 20 -19.58 19.78 -36.90
N ASP A 21 -20.70 19.15 -36.59
CA ASP A 21 -22.04 19.64 -36.97
C ASP A 21 -22.43 20.85 -36.10
N PRO A 22 -22.72 22.01 -36.70
CA PRO A 22 -23.14 23.22 -35.98
C PRO A 22 -24.44 23.05 -35.17
N ASN A 23 -25.32 22.12 -35.58
CA ASN A 23 -26.57 21.84 -34.89
C ASN A 23 -26.42 20.79 -33.77
N LEU A 24 -25.22 20.18 -33.64
CA LEU A 24 -24.91 19.19 -32.61
C LEU A 24 -23.82 19.73 -31.68
N PHE A 25 -22.60 19.22 -31.77
CA PHE A 25 -21.59 19.47 -30.78
C PHE A 25 -20.46 20.44 -31.19
N ALA A 26 -20.50 20.99 -32.43
CA ALA A 26 -19.41 21.86 -32.92
C ALA A 26 -19.11 23.06 -32.01
N SER A 27 -20.14 23.64 -31.36
CA SER A 27 -19.96 24.75 -30.41
C SER A 27 -19.15 24.37 -29.18
N GLN A 28 -19.19 23.10 -28.79
CA GLN A 28 -18.59 22.56 -27.57
C GLN A 28 -17.16 22.05 -27.79
N PHE A 29 -16.78 21.67 -29.01
CA PHE A 29 -15.50 21.05 -29.36
C PHE A 29 -14.71 21.84 -30.40
N LYS A 30 -14.68 23.19 -30.24
CA LYS A 30 -13.99 24.10 -31.15
C LYS A 30 -12.48 24.09 -30.98
N GLY A 31 -11.77 24.18 -32.13
CA GLY A 31 -10.34 24.43 -32.22
C GLY A 31 -9.46 23.18 -32.08
N ASP A 32 -8.15 23.43 -32.21
CA ASP A 32 -7.11 22.39 -32.31
C ASP A 32 -6.81 21.69 -30.98
N SER A 33 -7.25 22.28 -29.87
CA SER A 33 -7.10 21.67 -28.55
C SER A 33 -7.82 20.32 -28.39
N TRP A 34 -8.63 19.93 -29.37
CA TRP A 34 -9.34 18.65 -29.41
C TRP A 34 -8.75 17.65 -30.41
N ASP A 35 -7.63 17.96 -31.08
CA ASP A 35 -7.11 17.13 -32.15
C ASP A 35 -6.67 15.75 -31.65
N ALA A 36 -5.99 15.68 -30.49
CA ALA A 36 -5.64 14.40 -29.87
C ALA A 36 -6.90 13.58 -29.51
N TRP A 37 -7.97 14.24 -29.07
CA TRP A 37 -9.25 13.58 -28.79
C TRP A 37 -9.96 13.12 -30.06
N LYS A 38 -9.87 13.88 -31.15
CA LYS A 38 -10.41 13.44 -32.45
C LYS A 38 -9.68 12.20 -32.97
N ALA A 39 -8.34 12.15 -32.82
CA ALA A 39 -7.54 10.99 -33.16
C ALA A 39 -7.90 9.76 -32.29
N PHE A 40 -8.08 9.95 -30.97
CA PHE A 40 -8.56 8.89 -30.07
C PHE A 40 -9.94 8.35 -30.49
N LEU A 41 -10.89 9.25 -30.79
CA LEU A 41 -12.24 8.86 -31.22
C LEU A 41 -12.22 8.18 -32.59
N ALA A 42 -11.38 8.64 -33.54
CA ALA A 42 -11.16 7.96 -34.78
C ALA A 42 -10.67 6.52 -34.59
N ALA A 43 -9.69 6.34 -33.68
CA ALA A 43 -9.19 5.03 -33.34
C ALA A 43 -10.27 4.14 -32.71
N LEU A 44 -10.95 4.64 -31.66
CA LEU A 44 -11.98 3.89 -30.95
C LEU A 44 -13.08 3.37 -31.83
N PHE A 45 -13.54 4.22 -32.76
CA PHE A 45 -14.64 3.90 -33.68
C PHE A 45 -14.18 3.34 -35.05
N GLY A 46 -12.86 3.11 -35.23
CA GLY A 46 -12.32 2.56 -36.48
C GLY A 46 -12.56 3.45 -37.70
N LEU A 47 -12.45 4.76 -37.53
CA LEU A 47 -12.68 5.75 -38.59
C LEU A 47 -11.38 6.05 -39.35
N PRO A 48 -11.48 6.45 -40.64
CA PRO A 48 -10.31 6.93 -41.38
C PRO A 48 -9.62 8.10 -40.67
N MET A 49 -8.29 8.10 -40.66
CA MET A 49 -7.47 9.08 -40.04
C MET A 49 -6.70 9.92 -41.09
N SER A 50 -6.57 11.22 -40.86
CA SER A 50 -5.56 12.06 -41.52
C SER A 50 -4.15 11.66 -41.08
N GLU A 51 -3.12 12.10 -41.83
CA GLU A 51 -1.71 11.87 -41.44
C GLU A 51 -1.42 12.35 -40.01
N ARG A 52 -1.90 13.53 -39.65
CA ARG A 52 -1.73 14.09 -38.29
C ARG A 52 -2.44 13.24 -37.23
N GLU A 53 -3.65 12.74 -37.52
CA GLU A 53 -4.35 11.86 -36.55
C GLU A 53 -3.65 10.50 -36.44
N ALA A 54 -3.07 9.97 -37.50
CA ALA A 54 -2.27 8.75 -37.50
C ALA A 54 -0.96 8.92 -36.72
N GLU A 55 -0.29 10.06 -36.83
CA GLU A 55 0.88 10.41 -35.98
C GLU A 55 0.52 10.46 -34.51
N LEU A 56 -0.58 11.13 -34.15
CA LEU A 56 -1.06 11.19 -32.77
C LEU A 56 -1.45 9.79 -32.26
N TYR A 57 -2.11 9.00 -33.11
CA TYR A 57 -2.43 7.62 -32.80
C TYR A 57 -1.16 6.81 -32.46
N SER A 58 -0.16 6.82 -33.35
CA SER A 58 1.10 6.09 -33.13
C SER A 58 1.82 6.55 -31.89
N ARG A 59 1.88 7.86 -31.63
CA ARG A 59 2.51 8.45 -30.44
C ARG A 59 1.88 7.98 -29.14
N HIS A 60 0.54 7.93 -29.09
CA HIS A 60 -0.17 7.65 -27.83
C HIS A 60 -0.53 6.18 -27.63
N THR A 61 -0.47 5.36 -28.67
CA THR A 61 -0.73 3.92 -28.58
C THR A 61 0.53 3.06 -28.66
N GLY A 62 1.64 3.62 -29.17
CA GLY A 62 2.84 2.88 -29.53
C GLY A 62 2.67 1.94 -30.72
N ARG A 63 1.53 2.03 -31.45
CA ARG A 63 1.23 1.18 -32.63
C ARG A 63 1.66 1.85 -33.92
N SER A 64 2.03 1.03 -34.90
CA SER A 64 2.48 1.50 -36.22
C SER A 64 1.33 1.69 -37.21
N THR A 65 0.26 0.91 -37.09
CA THR A 65 -0.83 0.85 -38.09
C THR A 65 -2.15 1.34 -37.48
N PRO A 66 -2.81 2.35 -38.09
CA PRO A 66 -4.15 2.77 -37.68
C PRO A 66 -5.17 1.61 -37.81
N PRO A 67 -6.16 1.56 -36.90
CA PRO A 67 -7.11 0.47 -36.86
C PRO A 67 -8.09 0.54 -38.03
N ALA A 68 -8.35 -0.60 -38.67
CA ALA A 68 -9.35 -0.73 -39.74
C ALA A 68 -10.78 -1.01 -39.22
N LYS A 69 -10.92 -1.30 -37.92
CA LYS A 69 -12.20 -1.64 -37.27
C LYS A 69 -12.29 -0.97 -35.89
N ALA A 70 -13.52 -0.73 -35.45
CA ALA A 70 -13.80 -0.21 -34.13
C ALA A 70 -13.32 -1.17 -33.00
N PHE A 71 -12.92 -0.63 -31.88
CA PHE A 71 -12.63 -1.39 -30.69
C PHE A 71 -13.88 -1.51 -29.82
N VAL A 72 -14.07 -2.67 -29.22
CA VAL A 72 -15.11 -2.93 -28.20
C VAL A 72 -14.60 -2.74 -26.78
N GLU A 73 -13.29 -2.64 -26.61
CA GLU A 73 -12.67 -2.38 -25.32
C GLU A 73 -11.49 -1.43 -25.51
N ALA A 74 -11.40 -0.43 -24.62
CA ALA A 74 -10.29 0.53 -24.61
C ALA A 74 -9.89 0.94 -23.20
N ALA A 75 -8.57 1.16 -22.99
CA ALA A 75 -7.98 1.77 -21.81
C ALA A 75 -7.47 3.18 -22.16
N LEU A 76 -8.07 4.18 -21.54
CA LEU A 76 -7.77 5.59 -21.73
C LEU A 76 -6.98 6.13 -20.53
N ILE A 77 -5.65 6.09 -20.64
CA ILE A 77 -4.70 6.48 -19.63
C ILE A 77 -4.26 7.91 -19.91
N VAL A 78 -4.94 8.88 -19.32
CA VAL A 78 -4.71 10.30 -19.59
C VAL A 78 -4.54 11.07 -18.31
N GLY A 79 -3.58 11.97 -18.28
CA GLY A 79 -3.30 12.79 -17.12
C GLY A 79 -4.52 13.60 -16.64
N ARG A 80 -4.48 14.03 -15.39
CA ARG A 80 -5.54 14.82 -14.74
C ARG A 80 -5.77 16.12 -15.50
N ARG A 81 -7.04 16.58 -15.59
CA ARG A 81 -7.43 17.77 -16.39
C ARG A 81 -7.23 17.61 -17.91
N GLY A 82 -6.88 16.46 -18.42
CA GLY A 82 -6.74 16.19 -19.86
C GLY A 82 -8.06 16.16 -20.65
N GLY A 83 -9.24 16.20 -20.00
CA GLY A 83 -10.55 16.29 -20.68
C GLY A 83 -11.34 14.97 -20.71
N LYS A 84 -10.89 13.92 -20.01
CA LYS A 84 -11.52 12.58 -19.98
C LYS A 84 -13.05 12.64 -19.81
N SER A 85 -13.51 13.21 -18.69
CA SER A 85 -14.94 13.21 -18.32
C SER A 85 -15.86 13.84 -19.39
N ARG A 86 -15.36 14.88 -20.09
CA ARG A 86 -16.13 15.54 -21.15
C ARG A 86 -16.24 14.66 -22.40
N VAL A 87 -15.17 13.92 -22.73
CA VAL A 87 -15.19 13.00 -23.89
C VAL A 87 -15.98 11.73 -23.56
N LEU A 88 -15.91 11.22 -22.33
CA LEU A 88 -16.80 10.13 -21.88
C LEU A 88 -18.27 10.54 -22.01
N ALA A 89 -18.64 11.76 -21.62
CA ALA A 89 -19.99 12.28 -21.79
C ALA A 89 -20.40 12.38 -23.27
N LEU A 90 -19.49 12.83 -24.16
CA LEU A 90 -19.75 12.87 -25.60
C LEU A 90 -20.00 11.46 -26.15
N ILE A 91 -19.18 10.47 -25.77
CA ILE A 91 -19.37 9.07 -26.18
C ILE A 91 -20.72 8.56 -25.70
N ALA A 92 -21.08 8.81 -24.43
CA ALA A 92 -22.37 8.40 -23.87
C ALA A 92 -23.55 8.99 -24.67
N VAL A 93 -23.54 10.31 -24.88
CA VAL A 93 -24.61 11.01 -25.62
C VAL A 93 -24.68 10.56 -27.09
N PHE A 94 -23.52 10.40 -27.73
CA PHE A 94 -23.49 9.92 -29.13
C PHE A 94 -24.09 8.50 -29.28
N LEU A 95 -23.67 7.59 -28.42
CA LEU A 95 -24.17 6.22 -28.43
C LEU A 95 -25.66 6.16 -28.08
N ALA A 96 -26.12 6.96 -27.09
CA ALA A 96 -27.50 6.98 -26.67
C ALA A 96 -28.47 7.56 -27.73
N CYS A 97 -28.07 8.65 -28.39
CA CYS A 97 -28.94 9.39 -29.26
C CYS A 97 -28.94 8.89 -30.71
N PHE A 98 -27.81 8.31 -31.19
CA PHE A 98 -27.59 8.07 -32.63
C PHE A 98 -27.36 6.60 -33.02
N ARG A 99 -27.52 5.65 -32.08
CA ARG A 99 -27.48 4.23 -32.35
C ARG A 99 -28.82 3.59 -32.04
N ASP A 100 -29.22 2.64 -32.89
CA ASP A 100 -30.42 1.83 -32.68
C ASP A 100 -30.05 0.48 -32.07
N TYR A 101 -30.60 0.21 -30.87
CA TYR A 101 -30.40 -1.05 -30.14
C TYR A 101 -31.63 -1.95 -30.14
N ALA A 102 -32.80 -1.47 -30.63
CA ALA A 102 -34.05 -2.22 -30.62
C ALA A 102 -33.96 -3.62 -31.24
N PRO A 103 -33.15 -3.85 -32.31
CA PRO A 103 -33.03 -5.19 -32.92
C PRO A 103 -32.34 -6.23 -32.01
N TYR A 104 -31.67 -5.80 -30.95
CA TYR A 104 -30.87 -6.67 -30.09
C TYR A 104 -31.50 -6.88 -28.69
N LEU A 105 -32.63 -6.26 -28.44
CA LEU A 105 -33.29 -6.28 -27.12
C LEU A 105 -34.56 -7.14 -27.18
N ALA A 106 -34.79 -7.93 -26.13
CA ALA A 106 -36.07 -8.60 -25.92
C ALA A 106 -37.15 -7.61 -25.46
N PRO A 107 -38.46 -7.93 -25.64
CA PRO A 107 -39.51 -7.10 -25.08
C PRO A 107 -39.36 -6.87 -23.60
N GLY A 108 -39.28 -5.60 -23.19
CA GLY A 108 -39.05 -5.18 -21.78
C GLY A 108 -37.57 -5.00 -21.39
N GLU A 109 -36.60 -5.37 -22.25
CA GLU A 109 -35.20 -5.01 -22.05
C GLU A 109 -34.92 -3.57 -22.48
N VAL A 110 -33.97 -2.93 -21.80
CA VAL A 110 -33.55 -1.54 -22.00
C VAL A 110 -32.06 -1.50 -22.30
N ALA A 111 -31.69 -0.80 -23.39
CA ALA A 111 -30.29 -0.55 -23.66
C ALA A 111 -29.72 0.48 -22.66
N THR A 112 -28.76 0.08 -21.88
CA THR A 112 -28.18 0.95 -20.84
C THR A 112 -26.77 1.38 -21.21
N ILE A 113 -26.50 2.68 -21.09
CA ILE A 113 -25.15 3.24 -21.09
C ILE A 113 -24.80 3.57 -19.65
N ALA A 114 -23.96 2.74 -19.07
CA ALA A 114 -23.56 2.89 -17.67
C ALA A 114 -22.29 3.75 -17.55
N VAL A 115 -22.33 4.75 -16.67
CA VAL A 115 -21.17 5.51 -16.22
C VAL A 115 -20.86 5.09 -14.80
N LEU A 116 -19.73 4.43 -14.61
CA LEU A 116 -19.30 3.90 -13.33
C LEU A 116 -18.12 4.71 -12.77
N ALA A 117 -18.17 5.10 -11.51
CA ALA A 117 -17.07 5.80 -10.83
C ALA A 117 -16.86 5.27 -9.42
N ALA A 118 -15.73 5.60 -8.80
CA ALA A 118 -15.40 5.19 -7.43
C ALA A 118 -16.46 5.63 -6.41
N ASN A 119 -17.05 6.81 -6.61
CA ASN A 119 -18.12 7.32 -5.77
C ASN A 119 -19.16 8.13 -6.57
N ARG A 120 -20.35 8.33 -5.96
CA ARG A 120 -21.46 9.08 -6.59
C ARG A 120 -21.11 10.52 -6.96
N GLN A 121 -20.25 11.18 -6.21
CA GLN A 121 -19.88 12.57 -6.49
C GLN A 121 -19.05 12.69 -7.78
N GLN A 122 -18.14 11.75 -8.03
CA GLN A 122 -17.37 11.67 -9.27
C GLN A 122 -18.29 11.34 -10.46
N ALA A 123 -19.14 10.33 -10.34
CA ALA A 123 -20.11 9.97 -11.38
C ALA A 123 -21.00 11.15 -11.78
N ARG A 124 -21.46 11.94 -10.82
CA ARG A 124 -22.25 13.17 -11.06
C ARG A 124 -21.51 14.22 -11.89
N SER A 125 -20.19 14.25 -11.88
CA SER A 125 -19.41 15.18 -12.71
C SER A 125 -19.60 14.86 -14.21
N ILE A 126 -19.51 13.58 -14.60
CA ILE A 126 -19.76 13.18 -15.99
C ILE A 126 -21.23 13.34 -16.33
N PHE A 127 -22.14 12.99 -15.41
CA PHE A 127 -23.57 13.15 -15.62
C PHE A 127 -23.98 14.59 -15.91
N ARG A 128 -23.39 15.58 -15.22
CA ARG A 128 -23.60 16.99 -15.53
C ARG A 128 -23.15 17.36 -16.95
N PHE A 129 -22.05 16.79 -17.44
CA PHE A 129 -21.65 16.97 -18.83
C PHE A 129 -22.62 16.33 -19.80
N VAL A 130 -23.13 15.11 -19.50
CA VAL A 130 -24.15 14.42 -20.31
C VAL A 130 -25.42 15.27 -20.39
N SER A 131 -26.01 15.61 -19.24
CA SER A 131 -27.21 16.44 -19.16
C SER A 131 -27.01 17.81 -19.83
N GLY A 132 -25.84 18.44 -19.60
CA GLY A 132 -25.50 19.70 -20.23
C GLY A 132 -25.40 19.61 -21.75
N MET A 133 -24.82 18.55 -22.30
CA MET A 133 -24.74 18.31 -23.75
C MET A 133 -26.12 18.07 -24.37
N LEU A 134 -26.96 17.26 -23.73
CA LEU A 134 -28.33 17.01 -24.18
C LEU A 134 -29.14 18.31 -24.22
N LYS A 135 -29.15 19.06 -23.13
CA LYS A 135 -29.93 20.31 -22.99
C LYS A 135 -29.44 21.44 -23.91
N ALA A 136 -28.11 21.54 -24.09
CA ALA A 136 -27.53 22.57 -24.95
C ALA A 136 -27.71 22.32 -26.46
N THR A 137 -28.21 21.14 -26.86
CA THR A 137 -28.36 20.72 -28.26
C THR A 137 -29.84 20.54 -28.55
N PRO A 138 -30.53 21.56 -29.10
CA PRO A 138 -32.01 21.56 -29.26
C PRO A 138 -32.55 20.34 -30.00
N LEU A 139 -31.80 19.81 -31.00
CA LEU A 139 -32.20 18.65 -31.82
C LEU A 139 -32.34 17.37 -30.97
N ILE A 140 -31.51 17.17 -29.96
CA ILE A 140 -31.52 15.95 -29.14
C ILE A 140 -32.16 16.21 -27.77
N ALA A 141 -32.33 17.47 -27.35
CA ALA A 141 -33.01 17.79 -26.09
C ALA A 141 -34.44 17.23 -26.01
N SER A 142 -35.12 17.18 -27.16
CA SER A 142 -36.48 16.61 -27.26
C SER A 142 -36.53 15.08 -27.12
N LEU A 143 -35.39 14.38 -27.16
CA LEU A 143 -35.31 12.93 -26.89
C LEU A 143 -35.38 12.60 -25.41
N VAL A 144 -35.08 13.54 -24.51
CA VAL A 144 -35.13 13.31 -23.07
C VAL A 144 -36.58 13.20 -22.61
N THR A 145 -36.97 12.05 -22.10
CA THR A 145 -38.32 11.76 -21.62
C THR A 145 -38.41 11.88 -20.08
N ASP A 146 -37.34 11.49 -19.39
CA ASP A 146 -37.21 11.65 -17.94
C ASP A 146 -35.73 11.90 -17.56
N GLU A 147 -35.53 12.67 -16.50
CA GLU A 147 -34.20 12.93 -15.91
C GLU A 147 -34.34 13.01 -14.40
N ASN A 148 -33.60 12.15 -13.73
CA ASN A 148 -33.49 12.19 -12.28
C ASN A 148 -32.01 12.35 -11.83
N ALA A 149 -31.71 12.15 -10.54
CA ALA A 149 -30.37 12.36 -10.02
C ALA A 149 -29.32 11.34 -10.51
N GLU A 150 -29.74 10.21 -11.05
CA GLU A 150 -28.88 9.07 -11.38
C GLU A 150 -29.11 8.51 -12.79
N SER A 151 -30.20 8.90 -13.48
CA SER A 151 -30.48 8.41 -14.84
C SER A 151 -31.13 9.47 -15.73
N ILE A 152 -30.96 9.31 -17.05
CA ILE A 152 -31.64 10.04 -18.10
C ILE A 152 -32.23 9.01 -19.06
N GLU A 153 -33.54 9.05 -19.25
CA GLU A 153 -34.27 8.20 -20.18
C GLU A 153 -34.52 8.94 -21.49
N LEU A 154 -34.34 8.23 -22.61
CA LEU A 154 -34.55 8.78 -23.93
C LEU A 154 -35.74 8.13 -24.61
N ALA A 155 -36.42 8.88 -25.48
CA ALA A 155 -37.60 8.43 -26.25
C ALA A 155 -37.35 7.22 -27.17
N ASN A 156 -36.09 6.91 -27.51
CA ASN A 156 -35.69 5.73 -28.26
C ASN A 156 -35.48 4.48 -27.38
N GLY A 157 -35.84 4.54 -26.08
CA GLY A 157 -35.71 3.43 -25.15
C GLY A 157 -34.29 3.21 -24.59
N VAL A 158 -33.37 4.15 -24.78
CA VAL A 158 -32.03 4.07 -24.20
C VAL A 158 -31.99 4.84 -22.87
N VAL A 159 -31.31 4.25 -21.89
CA VAL A 159 -31.08 4.90 -20.59
C VAL A 159 -29.58 5.16 -20.40
N ILE A 160 -29.24 6.38 -19.99
CA ILE A 160 -27.90 6.73 -19.50
C ILE A 160 -27.99 6.75 -17.97
N GLU A 161 -27.23 5.89 -17.31
CA GLU A 161 -27.27 5.72 -15.86
C GLU A 161 -25.90 5.94 -15.24
N ILE A 162 -25.83 6.66 -14.10
CA ILE A 162 -24.66 6.73 -13.28
C ILE A 162 -24.77 5.81 -12.06
N SER A 163 -23.71 5.08 -11.78
CA SER A 163 -23.66 4.19 -10.63
C SER A 163 -22.27 4.23 -9.98
N THR A 164 -22.21 3.80 -8.72
CA THR A 164 -20.92 3.49 -8.10
C THR A 164 -20.43 2.13 -8.57
N ALA A 165 -19.12 1.98 -8.68
CA ALA A 165 -18.46 0.73 -9.02
C ALA A 165 -18.70 -0.32 -7.92
N SER A 166 -19.84 -1.02 -7.99
CA SER A 166 -20.28 -2.01 -7.02
C SER A 166 -20.70 -3.30 -7.73
N PHE A 167 -20.21 -4.43 -7.25
CA PHE A 167 -20.53 -5.76 -7.74
C PHE A 167 -22.06 -6.10 -7.70
N ARG A 168 -22.79 -5.50 -6.76
CA ARG A 168 -24.23 -5.80 -6.56
C ARG A 168 -25.15 -5.12 -7.57
N THR A 169 -24.72 -4.02 -8.17
CA THR A 169 -25.55 -3.17 -9.05
C THR A 169 -25.38 -3.48 -10.53
N THR A 170 -24.54 -4.46 -10.91
CA THR A 170 -24.15 -4.70 -12.33
C THR A 170 -24.86 -5.88 -13.00
N ARG A 171 -25.72 -6.61 -12.29
CA ARG A 171 -26.42 -7.80 -12.84
C ARG A 171 -27.80 -7.45 -13.38
N GLY A 172 -28.17 -8.04 -14.50
CA GLY A 172 -29.52 -7.90 -15.10
C GLY A 172 -29.66 -6.77 -16.11
N TYR A 173 -28.57 -6.07 -16.46
CA TYR A 173 -28.54 -5.01 -17.47
C TYR A 173 -28.14 -5.55 -18.85
N SER A 174 -28.65 -4.91 -19.91
CA SER A 174 -28.19 -5.04 -21.30
C SER A 174 -27.39 -3.78 -21.66
N PHE A 175 -26.07 -3.85 -21.51
CA PHE A 175 -25.20 -2.69 -21.69
C PHE A 175 -24.86 -2.44 -23.15
N ALA A 176 -25.21 -1.25 -23.63
CA ALA A 176 -24.75 -0.72 -24.93
C ALA A 176 -23.34 -0.10 -24.79
N ALA A 177 -23.02 0.46 -23.63
CA ALA A 177 -21.67 0.86 -23.25
C ALA A 177 -21.50 0.86 -21.73
N VAL A 178 -20.27 0.61 -21.29
CA VAL A 178 -19.84 0.80 -19.90
C VAL A 178 -18.62 1.72 -19.88
N LEU A 179 -18.77 2.89 -19.27
CA LEU A 179 -17.76 3.92 -19.17
C LEU A 179 -17.27 4.01 -17.73
N CYS A 180 -16.10 3.43 -17.48
CA CYS A 180 -15.48 3.38 -16.17
C CYS A 180 -14.61 4.62 -15.98
N ASP A 181 -14.98 5.50 -15.04
CA ASP A 181 -14.19 6.70 -14.71
C ASP A 181 -13.33 6.48 -13.49
N GLU A 182 -12.09 6.96 -13.57
CA GLU A 182 -11.05 6.87 -12.53
C GLU A 182 -10.87 5.45 -11.98
N ILE A 183 -10.87 4.43 -12.88
CA ILE A 183 -10.82 3.01 -12.51
C ILE A 183 -9.57 2.63 -11.70
N ALA A 184 -8.46 3.36 -11.85
CA ALA A 184 -7.26 3.13 -11.04
C ALA A 184 -7.49 3.34 -9.52
N PHE A 185 -8.58 4.01 -9.14
CA PHE A 185 -8.95 4.36 -7.77
C PHE A 185 -10.17 3.58 -7.23
N TRP A 186 -10.65 2.54 -7.91
CA TRP A 186 -11.84 1.77 -7.51
C TRP A 186 -11.64 0.81 -6.33
N ARG A 187 -10.51 0.83 -5.68
CA ARG A 187 -10.12 -0.11 -4.62
C ARG A 187 -10.79 0.09 -3.25
N GLN A 188 -11.90 0.81 -3.16
CA GLN A 188 -12.49 1.22 -1.87
C GLN A 188 -13.54 0.27 -1.28
N HIS A 189 -13.71 -0.97 -1.78
CA HIS A 189 -14.70 -1.87 -1.20
C HIS A 189 -14.09 -2.91 -0.26
N GLU A 190 -14.67 -2.93 0.93
CA GLU A 190 -14.28 -3.70 2.13
C GLU A 190 -14.29 -5.24 1.97
N ALA A 191 -14.61 -5.76 0.78
CA ALA A 191 -14.84 -7.20 0.59
C ALA A 191 -13.92 -7.88 -0.43
N SER A 192 -13.12 -7.16 -1.22
CA SER A 192 -12.29 -7.77 -2.27
C SER A 192 -10.91 -7.13 -2.40
N ALA A 193 -9.89 -7.97 -2.59
CA ALA A 193 -8.52 -7.54 -2.84
C ALA A 193 -8.32 -6.89 -4.23
N ASN A 194 -9.20 -7.20 -5.21
CA ASN A 194 -9.17 -6.68 -6.57
C ASN A 194 -10.58 -6.34 -7.08
N PRO A 195 -11.25 -5.34 -6.48
CA PRO A 195 -12.64 -5.02 -6.80
C PRO A 195 -12.84 -4.57 -8.25
N ASP A 196 -11.88 -3.85 -8.84
CA ASP A 196 -11.90 -3.43 -10.25
C ASP A 196 -11.96 -4.63 -11.20
N VAL A 197 -11.14 -5.65 -11.01
CA VAL A 197 -11.13 -6.87 -11.85
C VAL A 197 -12.44 -7.66 -11.70
N GLU A 198 -12.96 -7.78 -10.47
CA GLU A 198 -14.20 -8.50 -10.20
C GLU A 198 -15.43 -7.77 -10.78
N ILE A 199 -15.48 -6.44 -10.65
CA ILE A 199 -16.53 -5.61 -11.22
C ILE A 199 -16.53 -5.75 -12.76
N LEU A 200 -15.35 -5.61 -13.39
CA LEU A 200 -15.25 -5.79 -14.85
C LEU A 200 -15.67 -7.19 -15.30
N ARG A 201 -15.34 -8.23 -14.52
CA ARG A 201 -15.79 -9.59 -14.81
C ARG A 201 -17.32 -9.73 -14.72
N ALA A 202 -17.96 -9.05 -13.77
CA ALA A 202 -19.40 -9.06 -13.60
C ALA A 202 -20.16 -8.27 -14.69
N LEU A 203 -19.54 -7.24 -15.27
CA LEU A 203 -20.13 -6.40 -16.31
C LEU A 203 -20.16 -7.06 -17.71
N ARG A 204 -19.10 -7.80 -18.06
CA ARG A 204 -18.92 -8.37 -19.40
C ARG A 204 -20.10 -9.22 -19.90
N PRO A 205 -20.77 -10.07 -19.10
CA PRO A 205 -21.94 -10.81 -19.55
C PRO A 205 -23.10 -9.91 -20.01
N GLY A 206 -23.33 -8.77 -19.32
CA GLY A 206 -24.38 -7.80 -19.72
C GLY A 206 -24.10 -7.05 -21.04
N MET A 207 -22.88 -7.14 -21.55
CA MET A 207 -22.48 -6.55 -22.84
C MET A 207 -22.60 -7.54 -24.02
N ALA A 208 -22.78 -8.82 -23.75
CA ALA A 208 -22.68 -9.87 -24.78
C ALA A 208 -23.81 -9.84 -25.81
N ASN A 209 -24.98 -9.35 -25.42
CA ASN A 209 -26.17 -9.36 -26.26
C ASN A 209 -26.25 -8.20 -27.29
N ILE A 210 -25.48 -7.11 -27.04
CA ILE A 210 -25.49 -5.93 -27.91
C ILE A 210 -24.18 -5.88 -28.74
N PRO A 211 -24.23 -6.18 -30.05
CA PRO A 211 -23.03 -6.13 -30.87
C PRO A 211 -22.41 -4.72 -30.91
N GLY A 212 -21.08 -4.66 -30.74
CA GLY A 212 -20.35 -3.41 -30.72
C GLY A 212 -20.55 -2.56 -29.45
N SER A 213 -21.03 -3.19 -28.37
CA SER A 213 -21.02 -2.59 -27.06
C SER A 213 -19.58 -2.23 -26.67
N ILE A 214 -19.38 -1.10 -25.96
CA ILE A 214 -18.06 -0.54 -25.67
C ILE A 214 -17.79 -0.58 -24.17
N LEU A 215 -16.66 -1.18 -23.76
CA LEU A 215 -16.09 -1.07 -22.44
C LEU A 215 -14.91 -0.09 -22.47
N LEU A 216 -15.03 1.04 -21.78
CA LEU A 216 -13.99 2.06 -21.73
C LEU A 216 -13.48 2.26 -20.31
N LEU A 217 -12.21 1.94 -20.10
CA LEU A 217 -11.50 2.09 -18.81
C LEU A 217 -10.75 3.41 -18.83
N ALA A 218 -11.27 4.45 -18.21
CA ALA A 218 -10.64 5.76 -18.19
C ALA A 218 -10.10 6.12 -16.80
N SER A 219 -8.85 6.57 -16.73
CA SER A 219 -8.24 7.07 -15.50
C SER A 219 -6.96 7.85 -15.78
N SER A 220 -6.54 8.69 -14.84
CA SER A 220 -5.12 8.94 -14.65
C SER A 220 -4.48 7.67 -14.06
N PRO A 221 -3.23 7.36 -14.44
CA PRO A 221 -2.55 6.21 -13.85
C PRO A 221 -2.22 6.46 -12.38
N TYR A 222 -2.12 5.37 -11.64
CA TYR A 222 -1.74 5.40 -10.24
C TYR A 222 -0.62 4.38 -10.00
N ALA A 223 -0.82 3.36 -9.20
CA ALA A 223 0.18 2.32 -8.94
C ALA A 223 0.27 1.29 -10.08
N LYS A 224 1.38 0.57 -10.18
CA LYS A 224 1.60 -0.53 -11.15
C LYS A 224 0.80 -1.79 -10.82
N ARG A 225 -0.50 -1.65 -10.59
CA ARG A 225 -1.44 -2.70 -10.20
C ARG A 225 -2.87 -2.40 -10.67
N GLY A 226 -3.77 -3.39 -10.54
CA GLY A 226 -5.18 -3.29 -10.93
C GLY A 226 -5.43 -3.48 -12.41
N ALA A 227 -6.72 -3.42 -12.78
CA ALA A 227 -7.20 -3.74 -14.13
C ALA A 227 -6.62 -2.82 -15.21
N LEU A 228 -6.51 -1.51 -14.92
CA LEU A 228 -5.97 -0.54 -15.87
C LEU A 228 -4.50 -0.82 -16.21
N TYR A 229 -3.67 -1.08 -15.19
CA TYR A 229 -2.26 -1.40 -15.40
C TYR A 229 -2.06 -2.75 -16.08
N ALA A 230 -2.85 -3.77 -15.71
CA ALA A 230 -2.81 -5.08 -16.36
C ALA A 230 -3.17 -4.97 -17.85
N THR A 231 -4.20 -4.16 -18.19
CA THR A 231 -4.59 -3.88 -19.57
C THR A 231 -3.49 -3.14 -20.34
N TYR A 232 -2.88 -2.13 -19.71
CA TYR A 232 -1.74 -1.40 -20.28
C TYR A 232 -0.57 -2.35 -20.58
N ARG A 233 -0.12 -3.12 -19.61
CA ARG A 233 1.00 -4.06 -19.79
C ARG A 233 0.77 -5.08 -20.89
N ARG A 234 -0.46 -5.54 -21.02
CA ARG A 234 -0.81 -6.60 -21.98
C ARG A 234 -1.01 -6.11 -23.40
N HIS A 235 -1.49 -4.87 -23.61
CA HIS A 235 -2.01 -4.44 -24.89
C HIS A 235 -1.37 -3.16 -25.45
N TYR A 236 -0.59 -2.41 -24.66
CA TYR A 236 0.10 -1.22 -25.15
C TYR A 236 1.19 -1.58 -26.15
N ALA A 237 1.31 -0.79 -27.22
CA ALA A 237 2.26 -0.99 -28.32
C ALA A 237 2.14 -2.37 -29.04
N GLN A 238 0.97 -2.99 -29.00
CA GLN A 238 0.68 -4.24 -29.67
C GLN A 238 -0.26 -3.97 -30.85
N ASP A 239 0.23 -4.05 -32.10
CA ASP A 239 -0.56 -3.72 -33.30
C ASP A 239 -1.78 -4.62 -33.50
N ASP A 240 -1.70 -5.90 -33.13
CA ASP A 240 -2.75 -6.91 -33.28
C ASP A 240 -3.66 -7.03 -32.04
N ALA A 241 -3.41 -6.25 -30.98
CA ALA A 241 -4.21 -6.34 -29.76
C ALA A 241 -5.65 -5.88 -30.00
N ARG A 242 -6.60 -6.66 -29.44
CA ARG A 242 -8.05 -6.39 -29.52
C ARG A 242 -8.52 -5.24 -28.65
N VAL A 243 -7.68 -4.76 -27.74
CA VAL A 243 -7.96 -3.67 -26.79
C VAL A 243 -7.14 -2.46 -27.22
N LEU A 244 -7.79 -1.32 -27.37
CA LEU A 244 -7.09 -0.05 -27.61
C LEU A 244 -6.52 0.47 -26.28
N VAL A 245 -5.21 0.73 -26.24
CA VAL A 245 -4.60 1.45 -25.11
C VAL A 245 -4.11 2.80 -25.61
N TRP A 246 -4.69 3.86 -25.07
CA TRP A 246 -4.30 5.24 -25.34
C TRP A 246 -3.67 5.84 -24.11
N LYS A 247 -2.36 6.17 -24.17
CA LYS A 247 -1.61 6.77 -23.06
C LYS A 247 -1.11 8.15 -23.46
N ALA A 248 -1.52 9.19 -22.73
CA ALA A 248 -1.16 10.56 -23.07
C ALA A 248 -1.06 11.45 -21.84
N GLU A 249 -0.04 12.31 -21.79
CA GLU A 249 0.10 13.35 -20.79
C GLU A 249 -1.00 14.43 -20.92
N THR A 250 -1.19 15.18 -19.86
CA THR A 250 -2.22 16.23 -19.80
C THR A 250 -2.03 17.28 -20.89
N SER A 251 -0.81 17.77 -21.09
CA SER A 251 -0.48 18.80 -22.08
C SER A 251 -0.79 18.39 -23.52
N ALA A 252 -0.61 17.11 -23.86
CA ALA A 252 -0.94 16.57 -25.16
C ALA A 252 -2.46 16.50 -25.42
N MET A 253 -3.25 16.20 -24.37
CA MET A 253 -4.72 16.06 -24.49
C MET A 253 -5.46 17.36 -24.20
N ASN A 254 -4.86 18.27 -23.45
CA ASN A 254 -5.38 19.60 -23.13
C ASN A 254 -4.26 20.66 -23.21
N PRO A 255 -3.91 21.13 -24.40
CA PRO A 255 -2.85 22.13 -24.59
C PRO A 255 -3.22 23.52 -24.04
N ARG A 256 -4.42 23.70 -23.48
CA ARG A 256 -4.87 24.96 -22.84
C ARG A 256 -4.62 24.98 -21.33
N ILE A 257 -4.10 23.88 -20.75
CA ILE A 257 -3.74 23.88 -19.33
C ILE A 257 -2.59 24.84 -19.09
N ASP A 258 -2.67 25.59 -18.00
CA ASP A 258 -1.56 26.46 -17.59
C ASP A 258 -0.33 25.59 -17.28
N PRO A 259 0.80 25.77 -18.02
CA PRO A 259 2.01 25.01 -17.78
C PRO A 259 2.58 25.20 -16.36
N GLU A 260 2.27 26.34 -15.73
CA GLU A 260 2.73 26.65 -14.38
C GLU A 260 2.15 25.68 -13.35
N ILE A 261 0.86 25.29 -13.48
CA ILE A 261 0.23 24.29 -12.61
C ILE A 261 0.97 22.96 -12.67
N ILE A 262 1.40 22.56 -13.87
CA ILE A 262 2.16 21.32 -14.05
C ILE A 262 3.55 21.45 -13.42
N ARG A 263 4.23 22.57 -13.63
CA ARG A 263 5.56 22.84 -13.08
C ARG A 263 5.55 22.82 -11.55
N GLU A 264 4.60 23.54 -10.92
CA GLU A 264 4.44 23.55 -9.46
C GLU A 264 4.17 22.15 -8.88
N ALA A 265 3.36 21.35 -9.58
CA ALA A 265 3.11 19.97 -9.16
C ALA A 265 4.38 19.12 -9.20
N TYR A 266 5.21 19.27 -10.24
CA TYR A 266 6.50 18.56 -10.34
C TYR A 266 7.51 19.04 -9.31
N GLU A 267 7.48 20.31 -8.90
CA GLU A 267 8.33 20.84 -7.83
C GLU A 267 7.90 20.32 -6.45
N SER A 268 6.60 20.18 -6.24
CA SER A 268 6.03 19.72 -4.96
C SER A 268 6.20 18.22 -4.73
N ASP A 269 5.75 17.40 -5.69
CA ASP A 269 5.84 15.92 -5.64
C ASP A 269 6.05 15.38 -7.07
N PRO A 270 7.32 15.18 -7.50
CA PRO A 270 7.63 14.72 -8.85
C PRO A 270 7.00 13.37 -9.22
N GLU A 271 6.88 12.44 -8.27
CA GLU A 271 6.30 11.10 -8.53
C GLU A 271 4.78 11.18 -8.72
N ALA A 272 4.10 11.93 -7.85
CA ALA A 272 2.67 12.19 -8.03
C ALA A 272 2.40 12.97 -9.32
N ALA A 273 3.20 13.99 -9.63
CA ALA A 273 3.05 14.80 -10.84
C ALA A 273 3.26 13.98 -12.13
N ARG A 274 4.22 13.06 -12.16
CA ARG A 274 4.40 12.11 -13.28
C ARG A 274 3.15 11.26 -13.50
N ALA A 275 2.51 10.78 -12.44
CA ALA A 275 1.28 10.03 -12.57
C ALA A 275 0.09 10.93 -12.96
N GLU A 276 -0.10 12.03 -12.24
CA GLU A 276 -1.27 12.89 -12.43
C GLU A 276 -1.26 13.66 -13.77
N TYR A 277 -0.10 14.14 -14.21
CA TYR A 277 0.03 14.96 -15.42
C TYR A 277 0.80 14.29 -16.55
N GLY A 278 1.84 13.50 -16.24
CA GLY A 278 2.66 12.80 -17.22
C GLY A 278 2.09 11.47 -17.71
N ALA A 279 0.98 11.01 -17.14
CA ALA A 279 0.35 9.73 -17.45
C ALA A 279 1.28 8.52 -17.25
N GLU A 280 2.13 8.54 -16.23
CA GLU A 280 3.04 7.47 -15.86
C GLU A 280 2.54 6.72 -14.63
N PHE A 281 2.68 5.39 -14.64
CA PHE A 281 2.37 4.59 -13.44
C PHE A 281 3.47 4.74 -12.41
N ARG A 282 3.11 4.92 -11.16
CA ARG A 282 4.05 5.13 -10.05
C ARG A 282 4.82 3.85 -9.71
N ASP A 283 6.13 3.99 -9.51
CA ASP A 283 7.05 2.94 -9.09
C ASP A 283 7.30 2.92 -7.59
N ASP A 284 7.08 4.06 -6.94
CA ASP A 284 7.36 4.30 -5.53
C ASP A 284 6.27 3.77 -4.57
N LEU A 285 5.19 3.19 -5.12
CA LEU A 285 4.07 2.65 -4.36
C LEU A 285 4.10 1.12 -4.33
N ALA A 286 4.15 0.56 -3.13
CA ALA A 286 4.00 -0.86 -2.88
C ALA A 286 2.79 -1.13 -1.98
N ASP A 287 2.23 -2.33 -2.07
CA ASP A 287 1.24 -2.78 -1.08
C ASP A 287 1.94 -2.90 0.28
N PHE A 288 1.32 -2.39 1.35
CA PHE A 288 1.87 -2.49 2.69
C PHE A 288 1.88 -3.93 3.18
N VAL A 289 0.75 -4.64 3.02
CA VAL A 289 0.58 -6.04 3.39
C VAL A 289 -0.43 -6.70 2.44
N THR A 290 -0.22 -7.99 2.15
CA THR A 290 -1.16 -8.74 1.31
C THR A 290 -2.33 -9.29 2.11
N ARG A 291 -3.42 -9.65 1.43
CA ARG A 291 -4.62 -10.23 2.05
C ARG A 291 -4.30 -11.56 2.74
N GLU A 292 -3.45 -12.38 2.14
CA GLU A 292 -3.05 -13.69 2.67
C GLU A 292 -2.34 -13.56 4.02
N ILE A 293 -1.48 -12.54 4.18
CA ILE A 293 -0.78 -12.29 5.46
C ILE A 293 -1.79 -11.87 6.54
N VAL A 294 -2.73 -10.98 6.21
CA VAL A 294 -3.76 -10.54 7.17
C VAL A 294 -4.67 -11.71 7.57
N ASP A 295 -5.11 -12.52 6.61
CA ASP A 295 -5.97 -13.68 6.88
C ASP A 295 -5.24 -14.74 7.73
N ALA A 296 -3.93 -14.94 7.53
CA ALA A 296 -3.12 -15.89 8.28
C ALA A 296 -3.00 -15.54 9.78
N VAL A 297 -3.14 -14.28 10.15
CA VAL A 297 -3.06 -13.81 11.54
C VAL A 297 -4.41 -13.42 12.12
N THR A 298 -5.50 -13.64 11.38
CA THR A 298 -6.87 -13.35 11.82
C THR A 298 -7.51 -14.57 12.48
N ALA A 299 -7.97 -14.43 13.70
CA ALA A 299 -8.70 -15.47 14.43
C ALA A 299 -10.14 -15.54 13.94
N ILE A 300 -10.42 -16.44 12.99
CA ILE A 300 -11.72 -16.59 12.32
C ILE A 300 -12.86 -16.76 13.33
N GLY A 301 -13.91 -15.98 13.17
CA GLY A 301 -15.12 -15.97 14.01
C GLY A 301 -14.96 -15.22 15.33
N ARG A 302 -13.78 -14.68 15.64
CA ARG A 302 -13.53 -13.90 16.85
C ARG A 302 -13.69 -12.41 16.59
N THR A 303 -14.67 -11.77 17.20
CA THR A 303 -14.95 -10.33 17.03
C THR A 303 -14.57 -9.49 18.25
N GLU A 304 -14.40 -10.11 19.43
CA GLU A 304 -13.99 -9.47 20.68
C GLU A 304 -13.48 -10.53 21.67
N LEU A 305 -12.58 -10.17 22.57
CA LEU A 305 -12.17 -10.95 23.74
C LEU A 305 -12.58 -10.21 25.02
N PRO A 306 -13.17 -10.89 26.03
CA PRO A 306 -13.48 -10.25 27.31
C PRO A 306 -12.20 -9.99 28.12
N PRO A 307 -12.21 -9.01 29.04
CA PRO A 307 -11.06 -8.75 29.91
C PRO A 307 -10.78 -9.91 30.85
N GLU A 308 -9.51 -10.25 31.00
CA GLU A 308 -9.02 -11.29 31.93
C GLU A 308 -8.27 -10.64 33.11
N ARG A 309 -8.39 -11.25 34.30
CA ARG A 309 -7.69 -10.77 35.51
C ARG A 309 -6.18 -11.01 35.41
N GLY A 310 -5.40 -10.00 35.77
CA GLY A 310 -3.93 -10.11 35.79
C GLY A 310 -3.25 -9.87 34.45
N ILE A 311 -4.00 -9.57 33.39
CA ILE A 311 -3.47 -9.17 32.09
C ILE A 311 -3.33 -7.65 32.04
N ALA A 312 -2.19 -7.17 31.59
CA ALA A 312 -1.97 -5.75 31.28
C ALA A 312 -2.38 -5.49 29.81
N TYR A 313 -3.21 -4.46 29.63
CA TYR A 313 -3.72 -4.06 28.33
C TYR A 313 -3.13 -2.73 27.88
N SER A 314 -2.92 -2.58 26.57
CA SER A 314 -2.62 -1.31 25.92
C SER A 314 -3.84 -0.86 25.11
N ALA A 315 -4.07 0.44 25.07
CA ALA A 315 -5.15 1.01 24.28
C ALA A 315 -4.68 2.17 23.42
N PHE A 316 -5.25 2.28 22.23
CA PHE A 316 -5.00 3.40 21.31
C PHE A 316 -6.31 3.92 20.75
N CYS A 317 -6.44 5.26 20.74
CA CYS A 317 -7.61 5.95 20.19
C CYS A 317 -7.18 6.80 18.98
N ASP A 318 -7.93 6.70 17.89
CA ASP A 318 -7.86 7.63 16.77
C ASP A 318 -9.06 8.59 16.87
N PRO A 319 -8.84 9.82 17.40
CA PRO A 319 -9.92 10.76 17.65
C PRO A 319 -10.35 11.48 16.38
N SER A 320 -11.65 11.74 16.25
CA SER A 320 -12.24 12.50 15.15
C SER A 320 -13.26 13.52 15.65
N GLY A 321 -13.45 14.59 14.89
CA GLY A 321 -14.46 15.63 15.16
C GLY A 321 -15.89 15.26 14.81
N GLY A 322 -16.15 14.03 14.35
CA GLY A 322 -17.49 13.50 14.13
C GLY A 322 -18.20 13.91 12.84
N MET A 323 -17.57 14.65 11.95
CA MET A 323 -18.19 15.16 10.71
C MET A 323 -17.88 14.31 9.47
N SER A 324 -16.65 13.82 9.30
CA SER A 324 -16.20 13.11 8.09
C SER A 324 -15.58 11.76 8.38
N ASP A 325 -14.74 11.67 9.40
CA ASP A 325 -13.97 10.48 9.72
C ASP A 325 -14.52 9.76 10.95
N SER A 326 -14.31 8.44 11.01
CA SER A 326 -14.70 7.65 12.17
C SER A 326 -13.81 7.97 13.38
N MET A 327 -14.36 7.87 14.60
CA MET A 327 -13.56 7.80 15.82
C MET A 327 -13.40 6.35 16.22
N THR A 328 -12.17 5.90 16.49
CA THR A 328 -11.89 4.49 16.76
C THR A 328 -11.06 4.29 18.02
N LEU A 329 -11.27 3.14 18.66
CA LEU A 329 -10.52 2.67 19.83
C LEU A 329 -10.14 1.21 19.61
N ALA A 330 -8.88 0.87 19.87
CA ALA A 330 -8.40 -0.50 19.93
C ALA A 330 -7.78 -0.81 21.29
N ILE A 331 -7.97 -2.04 21.76
CA ILE A 331 -7.37 -2.58 22.98
C ILE A 331 -6.68 -3.89 22.63
N ALA A 332 -5.50 -4.10 23.14
CA ALA A 332 -4.70 -5.29 22.91
C ALA A 332 -3.93 -5.70 24.17
N HIS A 333 -3.53 -6.96 24.24
CA HIS A 333 -2.63 -7.47 25.27
C HIS A 333 -1.51 -8.31 24.66
N MET A 334 -0.50 -8.62 25.46
CA MET A 334 0.57 -9.52 25.09
C MET A 334 0.48 -10.83 25.88
N THR A 335 0.52 -11.95 25.17
CA THR A 335 0.59 -13.28 25.81
C THR A 335 1.95 -13.55 26.40
N GLY A 336 2.04 -14.51 27.33
CA GLY A 336 3.31 -14.97 27.87
C GLY A 336 4.30 -15.51 26.82
N ALA A 337 3.79 -15.95 25.67
CA ALA A 337 4.58 -16.41 24.51
C ALA A 337 5.11 -15.24 23.64
N GLY A 338 4.72 -14.00 23.93
CA GLY A 338 5.17 -12.83 23.18
C GLY A 338 4.38 -12.56 21.90
N VAL A 339 3.20 -13.17 21.74
CA VAL A 339 2.23 -12.83 20.70
C VAL A 339 1.37 -11.69 21.18
N VAL A 340 1.18 -10.67 20.34
CA VAL A 340 0.30 -9.55 20.63
C VAL A 340 -1.09 -9.88 20.12
N VAL A 341 -2.08 -9.81 20.99
CA VAL A 341 -3.48 -10.18 20.69
C VAL A 341 -4.35 -8.93 20.71
N LEU A 342 -5.11 -8.73 19.66
CA LEU A 342 -6.13 -7.67 19.58
C LEU A 342 -7.39 -8.15 20.31
N ASP A 343 -7.82 -7.42 21.34
CA ASP A 343 -8.95 -7.79 22.19
C ASP A 343 -10.25 -7.09 21.79
N VAL A 344 -10.16 -5.80 21.49
CA VAL A 344 -11.33 -4.95 21.19
C VAL A 344 -11.03 -3.97 20.08
N VAL A 345 -12.02 -3.78 19.23
CA VAL A 345 -12.12 -2.62 18.33
C VAL A 345 -13.48 -1.97 18.54
N ARG A 346 -13.49 -0.65 18.64
CA ARG A 346 -14.71 0.18 18.60
C ARG A 346 -14.58 1.21 17.51
N GLU A 347 -15.67 1.40 16.78
CA GLU A 347 -15.76 2.42 15.72
C GLU A 347 -17.08 3.15 15.87
N THR A 348 -17.05 4.48 15.94
CA THR A 348 -18.20 5.35 15.79
C THR A 348 -18.09 6.12 14.49
N ARG A 349 -18.99 5.83 13.55
CA ARG A 349 -18.96 6.41 12.19
C ARG A 349 -19.62 7.78 12.16
N ALA A 350 -19.06 8.67 11.36
CA ALA A 350 -19.63 9.98 11.11
C ALA A 350 -21.02 9.89 10.40
N PRO A 351 -21.97 10.80 10.69
CA PRO A 351 -21.88 11.84 11.71
C PRO A 351 -22.18 11.33 13.12
N PHE A 352 -21.45 11.78 14.13
CA PHE A 352 -21.67 11.38 15.53
C PHE A 352 -21.36 12.53 16.51
N ASP A 353 -21.82 12.37 17.76
CA ASP A 353 -21.45 13.26 18.86
C ASP A 353 -20.13 12.79 19.49
N PRO A 354 -19.05 13.60 19.38
CA PRO A 354 -17.75 13.23 19.90
C PRO A 354 -17.71 13.05 21.43
N GLU A 355 -18.54 13.80 22.19
CA GLU A 355 -18.58 13.71 23.66
C GLU A 355 -19.22 12.39 24.10
N ALA A 356 -20.34 12.01 23.49
CA ALA A 356 -20.98 10.72 23.74
C ALA A 356 -20.05 9.56 23.40
N THR A 357 -19.31 9.66 22.28
CA THR A 357 -18.36 8.64 21.86
C THR A 357 -17.20 8.47 22.84
N VAL A 358 -16.64 9.59 23.37
CA VAL A 358 -15.60 9.53 24.40
C VAL A 358 -16.13 8.87 25.68
N ALA A 359 -17.36 9.17 26.09
CA ALA A 359 -17.98 8.54 27.27
C ALA A 359 -18.09 7.01 27.10
N ASP A 360 -18.54 6.55 25.92
CA ASP A 360 -18.63 5.13 25.57
C ASP A 360 -17.26 4.46 25.56
N PHE A 361 -16.25 5.09 24.95
CA PHE A 361 -14.89 4.56 24.92
C PHE A 361 -14.27 4.50 26.32
N ALA A 362 -14.48 5.52 27.15
CA ALA A 362 -14.04 5.50 28.54
C ALA A 362 -14.69 4.38 29.37
N ALA A 363 -15.95 4.05 29.09
CA ALA A 363 -16.62 2.91 29.72
C ALA A 363 -15.99 1.56 29.30
N VAL A 364 -15.60 1.41 28.02
CA VAL A 364 -14.87 0.24 27.54
C VAL A 364 -13.51 0.15 28.19
N LEU A 365 -12.72 1.23 28.23
CA LEU A 365 -11.39 1.27 28.85
C LEU A 365 -11.44 0.84 30.31
N ARG A 366 -12.39 1.39 31.10
CA ARG A 366 -12.58 1.01 32.51
C ARG A 366 -12.92 -0.47 32.70
N ARG A 367 -13.70 -1.06 31.76
CA ARG A 367 -13.99 -2.50 31.80
C ARG A 367 -12.75 -3.36 31.69
N TYR A 368 -11.72 -2.89 30.95
CA TYR A 368 -10.41 -3.54 30.81
C TYR A 368 -9.39 -3.09 31.87
N GLY A 369 -9.79 -2.27 32.85
CA GLY A 369 -8.91 -1.76 33.89
C GLY A 369 -7.88 -0.77 33.39
N ILE A 370 -8.17 -0.07 32.28
CA ILE A 370 -7.30 0.90 31.65
C ILE A 370 -7.68 2.30 32.12
N ASP A 371 -6.74 3.01 32.69
CA ASP A 371 -6.88 4.41 33.14
C ASP A 371 -6.09 5.40 32.25
N ARG A 372 -5.35 4.87 31.27
CA ARG A 372 -4.55 5.64 30.31
C ARG A 372 -4.73 5.11 28.89
N VAL A 373 -4.96 6.02 27.93
CA VAL A 373 -5.05 5.71 26.50
C VAL A 373 -4.07 6.56 25.71
N THR A 374 -3.33 5.93 24.80
CA THR A 374 -2.50 6.66 23.82
C THR A 374 -3.37 6.96 22.59
N GLY A 375 -3.06 8.03 21.86
CA GLY A 375 -3.79 8.30 20.61
C GLY A 375 -3.11 9.35 19.73
N ASP A 376 -3.66 9.59 18.57
CA ASP A 376 -3.11 10.55 17.61
C ASP A 376 -3.14 11.98 18.13
N ARG A 377 -2.21 12.80 17.62
CA ARG A 377 -2.09 14.25 17.98
C ARG A 377 -3.18 15.09 17.29
N TYR A 378 -4.40 14.58 17.22
CA TYR A 378 -5.53 15.27 16.62
C TYR A 378 -6.22 16.21 17.60
N GLY A 379 -6.69 17.38 17.12
CA GLY A 379 -7.56 18.27 17.90
C GLY A 379 -6.93 18.93 19.13
N GLY A 380 -5.62 18.90 19.31
CA GLY A 380 -4.92 19.57 20.39
C GLY A 380 -5.31 19.08 21.80
N GLU A 381 -5.80 19.98 22.66
CA GLU A 381 -6.18 19.67 24.03
C GLU A 381 -7.58 19.02 24.17
N TRP A 382 -8.41 19.04 23.13
CA TRP A 382 -9.79 18.56 23.21
C TRP A 382 -9.89 17.08 23.64
N PRO A 383 -9.20 16.10 23.02
CA PRO A 383 -9.30 14.70 23.46
C PRO A 383 -8.82 14.50 24.89
N ARG A 384 -7.72 15.18 25.27
CA ARG A 384 -7.17 15.12 26.62
C ARG A 384 -8.16 15.56 27.67
N GLN A 385 -8.82 16.70 27.44
CA GLN A 385 -9.79 17.23 28.38
C GLN A 385 -10.97 16.28 28.53
N ARG A 386 -11.55 15.78 27.42
CA ARG A 386 -12.74 14.93 27.45
C ARG A 386 -12.47 13.57 28.08
N PHE A 387 -11.39 12.90 27.75
CA PHE A 387 -11.03 11.63 28.40
C PHE A 387 -10.76 11.82 29.91
N ARG A 388 -10.11 12.92 30.30
CA ARG A 388 -9.86 13.25 31.71
C ARG A 388 -11.15 13.45 32.51
N GLU A 389 -12.19 14.06 31.93
CA GLU A 389 -13.51 14.22 32.56
C GLU A 389 -14.14 12.86 32.90
N HIS A 390 -13.76 11.82 32.17
CA HIS A 390 -14.18 10.44 32.42
C HIS A 390 -13.17 9.61 33.21
N GLY A 391 -12.12 10.23 33.78
CA GLY A 391 -11.11 9.55 34.60
C GLY A 391 -10.09 8.73 33.79
N ILE A 392 -9.93 9.03 32.49
CA ILE A 392 -8.94 8.40 31.60
C ILE A 392 -7.89 9.45 31.23
N ASP A 393 -6.61 9.12 31.38
CA ASP A 393 -5.52 9.98 30.95
C ASP A 393 -5.21 9.73 29.46
N TYR A 394 -5.32 10.79 28.63
CA TYR A 394 -5.03 10.68 27.21
C TYR A 394 -3.63 11.20 26.90
N GLU A 395 -2.77 10.33 26.38
CA GLU A 395 -1.40 10.66 26.00
C GLU A 395 -1.27 10.69 24.46
N PRO A 396 -0.83 11.83 23.86
CA PRO A 396 -0.53 11.86 22.44
C PRO A 396 0.61 10.90 22.09
N SER A 397 0.44 10.13 21.05
CA SER A 397 1.45 9.24 20.51
C SER A 397 2.76 9.99 20.23
N ALA A 398 3.87 9.45 20.69
CA ALA A 398 5.20 9.96 20.36
C ALA A 398 5.57 9.69 18.90
N ARG A 399 4.93 8.68 18.27
CA ARG A 399 5.16 8.25 16.88
C ARG A 399 4.07 8.74 15.96
N PRO A 400 4.43 9.15 14.73
CA PRO A 400 3.45 9.41 13.70
C PRO A 400 2.81 8.09 13.22
N LYS A 401 1.62 8.18 12.63
CA LYS A 401 0.82 7.06 12.10
C LYS A 401 1.65 6.11 11.21
N SER A 402 2.44 6.66 10.29
CA SER A 402 3.30 5.89 9.40
C SER A 402 4.30 4.99 10.14
N ASP A 403 4.89 5.48 11.23
CA ASP A 403 5.85 4.70 12.05
C ASP A 403 5.15 3.59 12.85
N LEU A 404 3.88 3.79 13.21
CA LEU A 404 3.05 2.75 13.82
C LEU A 404 2.80 1.61 12.82
N TYR A 405 2.46 1.94 11.58
CA TYR A 405 2.30 0.93 10.52
C TYR A 405 3.60 0.18 10.23
N LEU A 406 4.71 0.89 10.07
CA LEU A 406 6.01 0.25 9.87
C LEU A 406 6.39 -0.68 11.04
N GLY A 407 6.01 -0.33 12.28
CA GLY A 407 6.17 -1.20 13.45
C GLY A 407 5.22 -2.41 13.46
N LEU A 408 4.02 -2.28 12.87
CA LEU A 408 3.05 -3.38 12.76
C LEU A 408 3.46 -4.44 11.72
N LEU A 409 4.13 -4.05 10.64
CA LEU A 409 4.48 -4.95 9.54
C LEU A 409 5.25 -6.20 9.99
N PRO A 410 6.32 -6.10 10.82
CA PRO A 410 7.01 -7.28 11.33
C PRO A 410 6.11 -8.20 12.16
N LEU A 411 5.17 -7.65 12.93
CA LEU A 411 4.24 -8.45 13.73
C LEU A 411 3.32 -9.28 12.83
N LEU A 412 2.80 -8.67 11.76
CA LEU A 412 1.96 -9.35 10.76
C LEU A 412 2.73 -10.44 10.00
N THR A 413 3.91 -10.11 9.47
CA THR A 413 4.67 -11.01 8.60
C THR A 413 5.31 -12.18 9.35
N THR A 414 5.60 -12.03 10.64
CA THR A 414 6.16 -13.11 11.47
C THR A 414 5.12 -13.90 12.25
N GLY A 415 3.82 -13.59 12.10
CA GLY A 415 2.76 -14.26 12.83
C GLY A 415 2.78 -14.01 14.35
N ARG A 416 3.43 -12.92 14.80
CA ARG A 416 3.48 -12.52 16.23
C ARG A 416 2.31 -11.64 16.66
N VAL A 417 1.28 -11.62 15.87
CA VAL A 417 0.04 -10.90 16.16
C VAL A 417 -1.15 -11.81 15.90
N GLU A 418 -2.22 -11.64 16.65
CA GLU A 418 -3.52 -12.26 16.42
C GLU A 418 -4.58 -11.16 16.32
N LEU A 419 -5.22 -11.07 15.15
CA LEU A 419 -6.24 -10.06 14.84
C LEU A 419 -7.65 -10.62 15.07
N LEU A 420 -8.58 -9.72 15.35
CA LEU A 420 -10.01 -10.03 15.35
C LEU A 420 -10.55 -10.19 13.92
N ASP A 421 -11.57 -11.04 13.75
CA ASP A 421 -12.28 -11.23 12.48
C ASP A 421 -13.24 -10.07 12.20
N ILE A 422 -12.66 -8.94 11.83
CA ILE A 422 -13.36 -7.70 11.48
C ILE A 422 -13.06 -7.39 10.00
N PRO A 423 -14.04 -7.61 9.09
CA PRO A 423 -13.81 -7.42 7.65
C PRO A 423 -13.27 -6.04 7.27
N ARG A 424 -13.72 -4.99 7.98
CA ARG A 424 -13.27 -3.62 7.75
C ARG A 424 -11.81 -3.38 8.16
N LEU A 425 -11.36 -3.97 9.28
CA LEU A 425 -9.95 -3.93 9.69
C LEU A 425 -9.06 -4.57 8.61
N ALA A 426 -9.44 -5.77 8.17
CA ALA A 426 -8.68 -6.48 7.13
C ALA A 426 -8.62 -5.67 5.83
N ALA A 427 -9.73 -5.04 5.42
CA ALA A 427 -9.79 -4.19 4.24
C ALA A 427 -8.91 -2.94 4.38
N GLN A 428 -8.93 -2.28 5.53
CA GLN A 428 -8.10 -1.10 5.77
C GLN A 428 -6.61 -1.45 5.78
N LEU A 429 -6.19 -2.55 6.43
CA LEU A 429 -4.80 -3.00 6.42
C LEU A 429 -4.28 -3.30 5.01
N VAL A 430 -5.08 -4.04 4.20
CA VAL A 430 -4.74 -4.33 2.79
C VAL A 430 -4.78 -3.08 1.92
N GLY A 431 -5.58 -2.08 2.30
CA GLY A 431 -5.68 -0.79 1.61
C GLY A 431 -4.55 0.19 1.90
N LEU A 432 -3.64 -0.13 2.82
CA LEU A 432 -2.48 0.71 3.09
C LEU A 432 -1.43 0.59 1.98
N GLU A 433 -0.75 1.69 1.70
CA GLU A 433 0.32 1.80 0.72
C GLU A 433 1.61 2.25 1.38
N ARG A 434 2.69 1.54 1.07
CA ARG A 434 4.05 1.95 1.41
C ARG A 434 4.61 2.80 0.28
N ARG A 435 5.10 3.98 0.62
CA ARG A 435 5.78 4.92 -0.30
C ARG A 435 7.23 5.03 0.10
N THR A 436 8.12 4.74 -0.82
CA THR A 436 9.55 4.90 -0.61
C THR A 436 10.01 6.20 -1.26
N ALA A 437 10.39 7.18 -0.46
CA ALA A 437 10.94 8.44 -0.96
C ALA A 437 12.32 8.21 -1.60
N ARG A 438 12.77 9.13 -2.48
CA ARG A 438 14.13 9.08 -3.07
C ARG A 438 15.27 9.08 -2.05
N SER A 439 15.01 9.60 -0.85
CA SER A 439 15.93 9.54 0.30
C SER A 439 16.03 8.16 0.96
N GLY A 440 15.29 7.16 0.46
CA GLY A 440 15.18 5.84 1.07
C GLY A 440 14.23 5.77 2.27
N LYS A 441 13.62 6.90 2.70
CA LYS A 441 12.69 6.90 3.81
C LYS A 441 11.32 6.38 3.35
N ASP A 442 10.83 5.36 4.05
CA ASP A 442 9.49 4.84 3.85
C ASP A 442 8.44 5.63 4.62
N SER A 443 7.27 5.73 4.04
CA SER A 443 6.05 6.18 4.70
C SER A 443 4.89 5.28 4.32
N VAL A 444 3.95 5.08 5.25
CA VAL A 444 2.75 4.27 5.03
C VAL A 444 1.53 5.13 5.27
N ASP A 445 0.58 5.07 4.33
CA ASP A 445 -0.68 5.80 4.41
C ASP A 445 -1.76 5.03 3.63
N HIS A 446 -3.02 5.42 3.78
CA HIS A 446 -4.11 4.88 2.96
C HIS A 446 -4.04 5.40 1.52
N ILE A 447 -4.70 4.69 0.60
CA ILE A 447 -4.90 5.16 -0.78
C ILE A 447 -5.74 6.43 -0.81
N PRO A 448 -5.59 7.30 -1.82
CA PRO A 448 -6.41 8.51 -1.96
C PRO A 448 -7.91 8.19 -1.92
N GLY A 449 -8.63 8.82 -0.98
CA GLY A 449 -10.06 8.59 -0.73
C GLY A 449 -10.38 7.33 0.08
N GLY A 450 -9.40 6.62 0.58
CA GLY A 450 -9.55 5.53 1.55
C GLY A 450 -9.70 6.06 2.98
N HIS A 451 -9.99 5.14 3.90
CA HIS A 451 -10.01 5.37 5.34
C HIS A 451 -9.13 4.32 6.01
N ASP A 452 -8.48 4.68 7.10
CA ASP A 452 -7.62 3.78 7.86
C ASP A 452 -7.78 3.93 9.40
N ASP A 453 -8.87 4.55 9.83
CA ASP A 453 -9.15 4.88 11.25
C ASP A 453 -9.02 3.66 12.17
N ILE A 454 -9.60 2.51 11.77
CA ILE A 454 -9.50 1.25 12.54
C ILE A 454 -8.06 0.72 12.49
N ALA A 455 -7.44 0.70 11.30
CA ALA A 455 -6.08 0.20 11.14
C ALA A 455 -5.09 1.03 11.97
N ASN A 456 -5.29 2.37 12.05
CA ASN A 456 -4.48 3.26 12.85
C ASN A 456 -4.59 2.96 14.35
N SER A 457 -5.81 2.89 14.88
CA SER A 457 -6.00 2.56 16.30
C SER A 457 -5.47 1.17 16.65
N VAL A 458 -5.66 0.18 15.77
CA VAL A 458 -5.15 -1.18 15.94
C VAL A 458 -3.62 -1.20 15.89
N ALA A 459 -2.99 -0.52 14.94
CA ALA A 459 -1.53 -0.42 14.87
C ALA A 459 -0.96 0.22 16.14
N GLY A 460 -1.59 1.31 16.62
CA GLY A 460 -1.19 1.98 17.84
C GLY A 460 -1.26 1.08 19.08
N ALA A 461 -2.34 0.33 19.26
CA ALA A 461 -2.52 -0.57 20.40
C ALA A 461 -1.53 -1.74 20.37
N LEU A 462 -1.35 -2.39 19.20
CA LEU A 462 -0.47 -3.55 19.04
C LEU A 462 1.02 -3.17 19.17
N VAL A 463 1.44 -2.12 18.47
CA VAL A 463 2.83 -1.65 18.50
C VAL A 463 3.20 -1.04 19.85
N GLY A 464 2.24 -0.43 20.55
CA GLY A 464 2.41 0.05 21.91
C GLY A 464 2.92 -1.04 22.85
N LEU A 465 2.35 -2.24 22.78
CA LEU A 465 2.75 -3.40 23.59
C LEU A 465 4.12 -3.97 23.21
N ASP A 466 4.46 -3.98 21.94
CA ASP A 466 5.77 -4.45 21.48
C ASP A 466 6.88 -3.45 21.88
N LEU A 467 6.52 -2.17 22.06
CA LEU A 467 7.41 -1.09 22.48
C LEU A 467 7.49 -0.91 23.99
N ASP A 468 6.43 -1.20 24.75
CA ASP A 468 6.44 -1.25 26.22
C ASP A 468 7.27 -2.45 26.73
N ARG A 469 7.55 -3.43 25.87
CA ARG A 469 8.86 -4.06 25.91
C ARG A 469 9.86 -2.95 25.57
N ARG A 470 10.23 -2.13 26.56
CA ARG A 470 11.46 -1.34 26.52
C ARG A 470 12.48 -2.28 25.89
N PRO A 471 13.20 -1.90 24.81
CA PRO A 471 14.36 -2.67 24.41
C PRO A 471 15.07 -2.89 25.72
N ALA A 472 15.05 -4.16 26.18
CA ALA A 472 15.51 -4.42 27.52
C ALA A 472 16.86 -3.76 27.53
N LEU A 473 17.04 -2.73 28.34
CA LEU A 473 18.35 -2.33 28.75
C LEU A 473 18.90 -3.65 29.23
N ILE A 474 19.66 -4.35 28.38
CA ILE A 474 20.40 -5.51 28.83
C ILE A 474 21.46 -4.90 29.72
N ARG A 475 21.05 -4.54 30.93
CA ARG A 475 21.99 -4.24 31.98
C ARG A 475 22.71 -5.55 32.22
N ALA A 476 23.99 -5.48 32.58
CA ALA A 476 24.71 -6.63 33.09
C ALA A 476 23.90 -7.41 34.15
N ASP A 477 22.94 -6.76 34.78
CA ASP A 477 22.02 -7.31 35.79
C ASP A 477 20.83 -8.09 35.18
N ASP A 478 20.31 -7.69 34.00
CA ASP A 478 19.24 -8.43 33.30
C ASP A 478 19.77 -9.72 32.67
N LEU A 479 21.07 -9.73 32.34
CA LEU A 479 21.79 -10.95 31.95
C LEU A 479 21.97 -11.92 33.11
N ARG A 480 21.80 -11.44 34.36
CA ARG A 480 21.85 -12.28 35.58
C ARG A 480 20.54 -13.05 35.82
N SER A 481 19.39 -12.48 35.49
CA SER A 481 18.09 -13.08 35.86
C SER A 481 17.62 -14.19 34.91
N GLY A 482 18.17 -14.28 33.69
CA GLY A 482 17.83 -15.31 32.71
C GLY A 482 18.90 -16.39 32.51
N SER A 483 20.10 -16.20 33.02
CA SER A 483 21.21 -17.15 32.95
C SER A 483 21.43 -17.81 34.33
N GLY A 484 20.73 -18.87 34.60
CA GLY A 484 21.34 -19.91 35.44
C GLY A 484 22.72 -20.19 34.84
N ASN A 485 23.75 -20.50 35.66
CA ASN A 485 25.13 -20.80 35.26
C ASN A 485 25.20 -21.55 33.92
N LEU A 486 25.17 -20.82 32.80
CA LEU A 486 25.33 -21.41 31.47
C LEU A 486 26.83 -21.60 31.29
N GLU A 487 27.28 -22.83 31.59
CA GLU A 487 28.59 -23.31 31.20
C GLU A 487 28.72 -23.32 29.69
N TRP A 488 29.95 -23.38 29.20
CA TRP A 488 30.21 -23.49 27.77
C TRP A 488 29.56 -24.77 27.23
N PRO A 489 28.84 -24.69 26.06
CA PRO A 489 28.20 -25.87 25.52
C PRO A 489 29.25 -26.89 25.11
N GLU A 490 29.02 -28.17 25.42
CA GLU A 490 29.90 -29.23 24.97
C GLU A 490 29.84 -29.48 23.47
N LYS A 491 28.65 -29.30 22.88
CA LYS A 491 28.40 -29.50 21.45
C LYS A 491 27.50 -28.41 20.88
N VAL A 492 27.84 -27.96 19.67
CA VAL A 492 27.09 -26.95 18.93
C VAL A 492 26.98 -27.32 17.46
N ASP A 493 26.09 -26.72 16.73
CA ASP A 493 25.95 -26.95 15.29
C ASP A 493 26.97 -26.12 14.50
N LEU A 494 27.24 -24.87 14.92
CA LEU A 494 28.14 -23.95 14.26
C LEU A 494 28.79 -22.97 15.27
N ILE A 495 30.02 -22.56 15.00
CA ILE A 495 30.68 -21.44 15.70
C ILE A 495 30.99 -20.37 14.63
N ILE A 496 30.64 -19.13 14.92
CA ILE A 496 30.91 -18.00 14.04
C ILE A 496 31.69 -16.91 14.78
N ALA A 497 32.56 -16.24 14.04
CA ALA A 497 33.23 -15.00 14.48
C ALA A 497 32.89 -13.89 13.50
N ILE A 498 32.54 -12.72 14.01
CA ILE A 498 32.32 -11.52 13.23
C ILE A 498 33.35 -10.48 13.63
N LEU A 499 34.05 -9.93 12.65
CA LEU A 499 34.99 -8.85 12.80
C LEU A 499 34.44 -7.59 12.12
N GLN A 500 34.38 -6.49 12.85
CA GLN A 500 33.98 -5.18 12.32
C GLN A 500 35.04 -4.13 12.65
N ILE A 501 35.20 -3.11 11.79
CA ILE A 501 36.15 -2.04 11.97
C ILE A 501 35.40 -0.72 12.18
N GLY A 502 35.70 -0.05 13.30
CA GLY A 502 35.21 1.29 13.61
C GLY A 502 35.87 2.38 12.75
N LYS A 503 35.24 3.53 12.71
CA LYS A 503 35.76 4.75 12.05
C LYS A 503 37.07 5.24 12.69
N ASP A 504 37.29 4.94 13.95
CA ASP A 504 38.48 5.24 14.75
C ASP A 504 39.66 4.24 14.53
N GLY A 505 39.46 3.24 13.69
CA GLY A 505 40.45 2.20 13.43
C GLY A 505 40.44 1.07 14.46
N THR A 506 39.45 0.99 15.35
CA THR A 506 39.30 -0.13 16.26
C THR A 506 38.70 -1.34 15.56
N ALA A 507 39.29 -2.53 15.77
CA ALA A 507 38.78 -3.81 15.31
C ALA A 507 38.01 -4.49 16.44
N ALA A 508 36.70 -4.63 16.28
CA ALA A 508 35.84 -5.31 17.24
C ALA A 508 35.44 -6.71 16.75
N ARG A 509 35.42 -7.67 17.64
CA ARG A 509 35.14 -9.07 17.37
C ARG A 509 34.06 -9.59 18.30
N ALA A 510 33.16 -10.39 17.77
CA ALA A 510 32.16 -11.11 18.55
C ALA A 510 32.14 -12.58 18.10
N TYR A 511 32.10 -13.50 19.06
CA TYR A 511 32.16 -14.93 18.83
C TYR A 511 30.86 -15.57 19.34
N PHE A 512 30.17 -16.29 18.48
CA PHE A 512 28.88 -16.92 18.79
C PHE A 512 28.93 -18.42 18.56
N SER A 513 28.11 -19.17 19.33
CA SER A 513 27.75 -20.53 19.00
C SER A 513 26.28 -20.65 18.70
N VAL A 514 25.96 -21.46 17.71
CA VAL A 514 24.60 -21.78 17.28
C VAL A 514 24.35 -23.23 17.62
N SER A 515 23.30 -23.51 18.40
CA SER A 515 22.95 -24.85 18.81
C SER A 515 21.58 -25.20 18.32
N ASN A 516 21.49 -26.27 17.50
CA ASN A 516 20.27 -26.92 17.08
C ASN A 516 19.30 -25.97 16.38
N ILE A 517 19.57 -25.69 15.15
CA ILE A 517 18.88 -24.70 14.31
C ILE A 517 17.41 -25.11 14.12
N GLY A 518 16.49 -24.43 14.83
CA GLY A 518 15.05 -24.60 14.75
C GLY A 518 14.30 -23.55 15.54
N PRO A 519 13.00 -23.34 15.31
CA PRO A 519 12.26 -22.26 15.94
C PRO A 519 12.31 -22.38 17.47
N GLY A 520 12.97 -21.42 18.11
CA GLY A 520 13.02 -21.28 19.56
C GLY A 520 14.36 -21.54 20.22
N ILE A 521 15.46 -21.70 19.49
CA ILE A 521 16.75 -22.11 20.07
C ILE A 521 17.74 -20.98 20.22
N PRO A 522 18.48 -20.94 21.37
CA PRO A 522 19.30 -19.80 21.71
C PRO A 522 20.61 -19.74 20.94
N LEU A 523 20.92 -18.56 20.42
CA LEU A 523 22.26 -18.14 20.04
C LEU A 523 23.03 -17.77 21.29
N LEU A 524 24.24 -18.33 21.48
CA LEU A 524 25.08 -18.03 22.63
C LEU A 524 26.26 -17.13 22.23
N LEU A 525 26.39 -15.98 22.84
CA LEU A 525 27.60 -15.17 22.79
C LEU A 525 28.68 -15.84 23.66
N LEU A 526 29.74 -16.33 23.04
CA LEU A 526 30.84 -17.02 23.70
C LEU A 526 31.86 -16.07 24.29
N ASP A 527 32.28 -15.09 23.50
CA ASP A 527 33.30 -14.07 23.86
C ASP A 527 33.22 -12.87 22.92
N PHE A 528 33.87 -11.76 23.31
CA PHE A 528 34.00 -10.56 22.50
C PHE A 528 35.27 -9.81 22.90
N ASP A 529 35.83 -9.01 21.98
CA ASP A 529 36.92 -8.05 22.25
C ASP A 529 36.96 -6.95 21.19
N ALA A 530 37.71 -5.88 21.52
CA ALA A 530 38.00 -4.82 20.56
C ALA A 530 39.37 -4.22 20.88
N ASP A 531 40.22 -4.19 19.85
CA ASP A 531 41.60 -3.73 19.91
C ASP A 531 41.91 -2.83 18.70
N PRO A 532 42.98 -2.03 18.72
CA PRO A 532 43.42 -1.31 17.53
C PRO A 532 43.63 -2.26 16.35
N LEU A 533 43.21 -1.85 15.17
CA LEU A 533 43.41 -2.64 13.95
C LEU A 533 44.90 -2.78 13.65
N THR A 534 45.38 -4.03 13.60
CA THR A 534 46.77 -4.37 13.24
C THR A 534 46.78 -5.22 11.99
N GLY A 535 47.98 -5.40 11.39
CA GLY A 535 48.15 -6.33 10.28
C GLY A 535 47.86 -7.79 10.63
N GLU A 536 47.82 -8.16 11.90
CA GLU A 536 47.61 -9.52 12.42
C GLU A 536 46.17 -9.77 12.85
N THR A 537 45.32 -8.74 12.93
CA THR A 537 43.94 -8.81 13.47
C THR A 537 43.12 -9.97 12.90
N ILE A 538 43.19 -10.23 11.59
CA ILE A 538 42.46 -11.34 10.96
C ILE A 538 43.02 -12.69 11.42
N SER A 539 44.36 -12.82 11.48
CA SER A 539 45.02 -14.05 11.94
C SER A 539 44.69 -14.34 13.41
N ASP A 540 44.73 -13.34 14.27
CA ASP A 540 44.39 -13.45 15.69
C ASP A 540 42.94 -13.87 15.87
N THR A 541 41.99 -13.28 15.11
CA THR A 541 40.57 -13.62 15.11
C THR A 541 40.37 -15.07 14.69
N THR A 542 41.05 -15.52 13.64
CA THR A 542 41.00 -16.90 13.15
C THR A 542 41.58 -17.87 14.17
N GLN A 543 42.74 -17.57 14.77
CA GLN A 543 43.36 -18.40 15.78
C GLN A 543 42.44 -18.57 17.02
N LYS A 544 41.79 -17.50 17.43
CA LYS A 544 40.85 -17.54 18.54
C LYS A 544 39.61 -18.36 18.17
N LEU A 545 39.05 -18.18 16.97
CA LEU A 545 37.93 -18.97 16.48
C LEU A 545 38.26 -20.48 16.45
N GLU A 546 39.46 -20.84 15.98
CA GLU A 546 39.96 -22.22 16.02
C GLU A 546 40.12 -22.74 17.47
N SER A 547 40.61 -21.90 18.38
CA SER A 547 40.76 -22.29 19.78
C SER A 547 39.41 -22.58 20.44
N LEU A 548 38.38 -21.79 20.11
CA LEU A 548 37.00 -22.01 20.54
C LEU A 548 36.43 -23.28 19.94
N SER A 549 36.69 -23.54 18.65
CA SER A 549 36.24 -24.74 17.94
C SER A 549 36.92 -26.04 18.42
N ARG A 550 38.12 -25.96 18.96
CA ARG A 550 38.79 -27.11 19.66
C ARG A 550 38.21 -27.38 21.05
N ARG A 551 37.66 -26.37 21.67
CA ARG A 551 37.08 -26.40 23.01
C ARG A 551 35.62 -26.84 23.01
N ILE A 552 34.93 -26.59 21.90
CA ILE A 552 33.53 -26.90 21.70
C ILE A 552 33.39 -27.79 20.46
N ILE A 553 32.75 -28.94 20.57
CA ILE A 553 32.54 -29.81 19.42
C ILE A 553 31.48 -29.21 18.52
N SER A 554 31.90 -28.69 17.36
CA SER A 554 31.00 -28.14 16.33
C SER A 554 30.69 -29.19 15.24
N ARG A 555 29.44 -29.27 14.78
CA ARG A 555 29.01 -30.11 13.66
C ARG A 555 29.48 -29.60 12.32
N SER A 556 29.62 -28.27 12.20
CA SER A 556 30.08 -27.58 11.00
C SER A 556 31.42 -26.92 11.22
N ALA A 557 32.17 -26.69 10.15
CA ALA A 557 33.39 -25.89 10.23
C ALA A 557 33.10 -24.48 10.73
N PRO A 558 33.97 -23.89 11.59
CA PRO A 558 33.78 -22.54 12.09
C PRO A 558 33.82 -21.53 10.96
N GLN A 559 33.00 -20.49 11.02
CA GLN A 559 32.88 -19.45 9.99
C GLN A 559 33.42 -18.12 10.51
N LEU A 560 34.20 -17.43 9.67
CA LEU A 560 34.67 -16.06 9.88
C LEU A 560 33.98 -15.12 8.88
N TRP A 561 33.35 -14.06 9.38
CA TRP A 561 32.69 -13.06 8.60
C TRP A 561 33.39 -11.72 8.71
N LEU A 562 33.71 -11.11 7.58
CA LEU A 562 34.53 -9.90 7.49
C LEU A 562 33.86 -8.82 6.63
N PRO A 563 34.09 -7.52 6.92
CA PRO A 563 33.80 -6.45 5.96
C PRO A 563 34.51 -6.71 4.62
N GLU A 564 33.87 -6.37 3.51
CA GLU A 564 34.40 -6.67 2.16
C GLU A 564 35.82 -6.18 1.94
N LYS A 565 36.15 -5.00 2.49
CA LYS A 565 37.53 -4.44 2.43
C LYS A 565 38.60 -5.33 3.07
N LEU A 566 38.26 -6.28 3.91
CA LEU A 566 39.19 -7.22 4.55
C LEU A 566 39.23 -8.60 3.88
N ILE A 567 38.30 -8.93 3.01
CA ILE A 567 38.20 -10.23 2.33
C ILE A 567 39.46 -10.49 1.49
N MET A 568 39.98 -9.48 0.79
CA MET A 568 41.24 -9.61 0.01
C MET A 568 42.41 -9.93 0.94
N GLN A 569 42.48 -9.34 2.13
CA GLN A 569 43.55 -9.59 3.10
C GLN A 569 43.47 -11.00 3.69
N ALA A 570 42.27 -11.51 3.94
CA ALA A 570 42.03 -12.88 4.38
C ALA A 570 42.48 -13.89 3.31
N ARG A 571 42.11 -13.68 2.05
CA ARG A 571 42.51 -14.52 0.91
C ARG A 571 44.02 -14.57 0.72
N LEU A 572 44.73 -13.44 0.88
CA LEU A 572 46.19 -13.39 0.79
C LEU A 572 46.86 -14.19 1.91
N ARG A 573 46.19 -14.51 2.97
CA ARG A 573 46.67 -15.32 4.12
C ARG A 573 46.10 -16.75 4.10
N ASN A 574 45.44 -17.17 3.02
CA ASN A 574 44.74 -18.45 2.90
C ASN A 574 43.72 -18.71 4.01
N ILE A 575 43.05 -17.65 4.49
CA ILE A 575 42.01 -17.72 5.48
C ILE A 575 40.68 -17.71 4.74
N ASP A 576 39.84 -18.73 4.97
CA ASP A 576 38.49 -18.79 4.45
C ASP A 576 37.56 -17.90 5.28
N ALA A 577 36.91 -16.93 4.60
CA ALA A 577 36.04 -15.97 5.23
C ALA A 577 34.92 -15.55 4.26
N ALA A 578 33.74 -15.36 4.80
CA ALA A 578 32.60 -14.82 4.09
C ALA A 578 32.51 -13.30 4.21
N SER A 579 31.96 -12.63 3.20
CA SER A 579 31.71 -11.20 3.24
C SER A 579 30.42 -10.91 3.99
N ILE A 580 30.46 -9.89 4.84
CA ILE A 580 29.24 -9.33 5.44
C ILE A 580 28.45 -8.63 4.33
N PRO A 581 27.18 -8.98 4.10
CA PRO A 581 26.36 -8.32 3.09
C PRO A 581 26.25 -6.82 3.30
N GLU A 582 26.49 -6.01 2.25
CA GLU A 582 26.46 -4.54 2.34
C GLU A 582 25.12 -4.01 2.84
N TYR A 583 23.98 -4.60 2.41
CA TYR A 583 22.65 -4.16 2.83
C TYR A 583 22.43 -4.22 4.35
N LEU A 584 23.18 -5.06 5.07
CA LEU A 584 23.13 -5.12 6.53
C LEU A 584 23.92 -3.98 7.19
N LEU A 585 24.87 -3.38 6.47
CA LEU A 585 25.69 -2.26 6.95
C LEU A 585 25.02 -0.90 6.66
N ASP A 586 24.10 -0.86 5.70
CA ASP A 586 23.44 0.38 5.28
C ASP A 586 22.27 0.79 6.19
N ASP A 587 21.74 -0.14 7.02
CA ASP A 587 20.67 0.14 7.98
C ASP A 587 21.05 -0.31 9.42
N PRO A 588 21.92 0.42 10.11
CA PRO A 588 22.30 0.10 11.49
C PRO A 588 21.13 0.14 12.46
N ALA A 589 20.12 0.98 12.20
CA ALA A 589 18.93 1.08 13.06
C ALA A 589 18.02 -0.14 12.91
N GLY A 590 17.83 -0.62 11.70
CA GLY A 590 17.10 -1.87 11.43
C GLY A 590 17.79 -3.09 12.03
N LEU A 591 19.12 -3.16 11.93
CA LEU A 591 19.93 -4.19 12.60
C LEU A 591 19.75 -4.18 14.11
N ALA A 592 19.79 -2.98 14.74
CA ALA A 592 19.59 -2.85 16.19
C ALA A 592 18.20 -3.33 16.59
N LEU A 593 17.18 -2.99 15.83
CA LEU A 593 15.81 -3.40 16.09
C LEU A 593 15.63 -4.92 15.96
N ALA A 594 16.19 -5.53 14.90
CA ALA A 594 16.17 -6.97 14.70
C ALA A 594 16.91 -7.74 15.82
N ALA A 595 18.08 -7.27 16.21
CA ALA A 595 18.85 -7.86 17.30
C ALA A 595 18.14 -7.72 18.64
N ALA A 596 17.61 -6.53 18.97
CA ALA A 596 16.85 -6.29 20.20
C ALA A 596 15.61 -7.20 20.27
N SER A 597 14.91 -7.41 19.16
CA SER A 597 13.79 -8.33 19.06
C SER A 597 14.20 -9.77 19.38
N ASN A 598 15.29 -10.27 18.79
CA ASN A 598 15.78 -11.62 19.01
C ASN A 598 16.27 -11.85 20.45
N ILE A 599 16.91 -10.85 21.05
CA ILE A 599 17.33 -10.89 22.47
C ILE A 599 16.09 -10.90 23.36
N GLY A 600 15.11 -10.02 23.13
CA GLY A 600 13.87 -9.96 23.88
C GLY A 600 13.04 -11.26 23.81
N LEU A 601 13.15 -12.04 22.74
CA LEU A 601 12.52 -13.35 22.57
C LEU A 601 13.28 -14.49 23.26
N GLY A 602 14.42 -14.21 23.93
CA GLY A 602 15.27 -15.22 24.57
C GLY A 602 16.03 -16.12 23.57
N ARG A 603 16.08 -15.74 22.29
CA ARG A 603 16.83 -16.45 21.24
C ARG A 603 18.34 -16.27 21.34
N VAL A 604 18.78 -15.23 22.04
CA VAL A 604 20.20 -14.94 22.29
C VAL A 604 20.46 -15.02 23.79
N LYS A 605 21.47 -15.79 24.16
CA LYS A 605 21.96 -15.87 25.54
C LYS A 605 23.46 -15.57 25.58
N ILE A 606 23.97 -15.26 26.77
CA ILE A 606 25.39 -14.96 26.95
C ILE A 606 25.98 -15.97 27.92
N THR A 607 27.15 -16.51 27.63
CA THR A 607 27.86 -17.41 28.53
C THR A 607 28.33 -16.69 29.77
N ALA A 608 28.48 -17.42 30.91
CA ALA A 608 28.97 -16.83 32.16
C ALA A 608 30.32 -16.13 32.01
N PRO A 609 31.34 -16.65 31.28
CA PRO A 609 32.57 -15.94 31.00
C PRO A 609 32.38 -14.65 30.22
N ALA A 610 31.53 -14.61 29.21
CA ALA A 610 31.26 -13.37 28.45
C ALA A 610 30.50 -12.35 29.29
N ALA A 611 29.58 -12.78 30.15
CA ALA A 611 28.88 -11.92 31.09
C ALA A 611 29.80 -11.33 32.17
N GLU A 612 30.77 -12.09 32.65
CA GLU A 612 31.81 -11.61 33.58
C GLU A 612 32.71 -10.57 32.91
N LYS A 613 33.16 -10.86 31.69
CA LYS A 613 33.95 -9.93 30.90
C LYS A 613 33.19 -8.61 30.61
N ALA A 614 31.89 -8.69 30.32
CA ALA A 614 31.06 -7.50 30.14
C ALA A 614 30.98 -6.58 31.34
N ARG A 615 31.10 -7.16 32.56
CA ARG A 615 31.12 -6.38 33.82
C ARG A 615 32.43 -5.65 34.07
N THR A 616 33.53 -6.22 33.62
CA THR A 616 34.89 -5.76 33.96
C THR A 616 35.57 -5.04 32.80
N HIS A 617 35.14 -5.26 31.58
CA HIS A 617 35.77 -4.65 30.41
C HIS A 617 35.27 -3.23 30.15
N PRO A 618 36.15 -2.27 29.76
CA PRO A 618 35.75 -0.90 29.44
C PRO A 618 34.60 -0.78 28.40
N LEU A 619 34.50 -1.74 27.50
CA LEU A 619 33.48 -1.83 26.47
C LEU A 619 32.19 -2.59 26.91
N GLY A 620 32.08 -2.97 28.18
CA GLY A 620 30.92 -3.67 28.71
C GLY A 620 29.58 -2.91 28.54
N GLY A 621 29.66 -1.58 28.47
CA GLY A 621 28.51 -0.71 28.12
C GLY A 621 27.97 -0.93 26.73
N SER A 622 28.78 -1.44 25.76
CA SER A 622 28.40 -1.74 24.39
C SER A 622 27.42 -2.91 24.27
N LEU A 623 27.23 -3.68 25.33
CA LEU A 623 26.21 -4.74 25.39
C LEU A 623 24.79 -4.22 25.66
N SER A 624 24.63 -2.91 25.95
CA SER A 624 23.33 -2.29 26.14
C SER A 624 22.84 -1.65 24.84
N PHE A 625 21.75 -2.17 24.28
CA PHE A 625 21.15 -1.65 23.06
C PHE A 625 19.93 -0.79 23.38
N ARG A 626 19.86 0.44 22.81
CA ARG A 626 18.68 1.29 22.85
C ARG A 626 18.26 1.61 21.42
N ALA A 627 16.97 1.56 21.14
CA ALA A 627 16.45 2.11 19.90
C ALA A 627 16.72 3.64 19.91
N GLY A 628 17.50 4.12 18.92
CA GLY A 628 17.86 5.54 18.80
C GLY A 628 19.25 5.94 19.32
N ASP A 629 20.07 5.01 19.84
CA ASP A 629 21.48 5.28 20.10
C ASP A 629 22.23 5.54 18.77
N GLU A 630 23.14 6.52 18.74
CA GLU A 630 24.06 6.73 17.62
C GLU A 630 25.01 5.53 17.50
N MET A 631 24.62 4.58 16.64
CA MET A 631 25.29 3.28 16.51
C MET A 631 26.55 3.31 15.62
N ASP A 632 26.75 4.38 14.91
CA ASP A 632 27.84 4.55 13.94
C ASP A 632 29.24 4.58 14.57
N SER A 633 29.36 4.70 15.89
CA SER A 633 30.64 4.90 16.59
C SER A 633 31.17 3.68 17.34
N ASP A 634 30.33 2.67 17.61
CA ASP A 634 30.74 1.49 18.40
C ASP A 634 30.82 0.21 17.56
N PRO A 635 32.04 -0.17 17.09
CA PRO A 635 32.23 -1.33 16.22
C PRO A 635 31.89 -2.66 16.91
N LEU A 636 31.96 -2.73 18.24
CA LEU A 636 31.61 -3.95 18.96
C LEU A 636 30.10 -4.19 18.97
N ARG A 637 29.32 -3.13 19.16
CA ARG A 637 27.86 -3.20 19.01
C ARG A 637 27.49 -3.69 17.62
N LEU A 638 28.10 -3.11 16.58
CA LEU A 638 27.81 -3.50 15.20
C LEU A 638 28.19 -4.95 14.92
N ALA A 639 29.34 -5.43 15.41
CA ALA A 639 29.76 -6.83 15.26
C ALA A 639 28.77 -7.79 15.97
N MET A 640 28.28 -7.43 17.14
CA MET A 640 27.29 -8.23 17.86
C MET A 640 25.95 -8.26 17.14
N LEU A 641 25.46 -7.11 16.65
CA LEU A 641 24.22 -6.99 15.92
C LEU A 641 24.24 -7.79 14.61
N LEU A 642 25.33 -7.68 13.85
CA LEU A 642 25.54 -8.47 12.64
C LEU A 642 25.53 -9.97 12.94
N GLY A 643 26.21 -10.42 14.02
CA GLY A 643 26.21 -11.82 14.43
C GLY A 643 24.81 -12.35 14.73
N ILE A 644 24.02 -11.59 15.44
CA ILE A 644 22.64 -11.95 15.82
C ILE A 644 21.75 -11.99 14.57
N THR A 645 21.83 -11.02 13.70
CA THR A 645 20.96 -10.91 12.53
C THR A 645 21.33 -11.94 11.47
N MET A 646 22.60 -12.04 11.10
CA MET A 646 23.07 -12.95 10.04
C MET A 646 22.84 -14.41 10.37
N THR A 647 22.94 -14.80 11.66
CA THR A 647 22.73 -16.21 12.06
C THR A 647 21.28 -16.62 11.96
N LEU A 648 20.34 -15.69 12.08
CA LEU A 648 18.89 -15.98 12.09
C LEU A 648 18.26 -15.84 10.71
N ASP A 649 18.82 -15.00 9.82
CA ASP A 649 18.33 -14.85 8.43
C ASP A 649 18.75 -16.04 7.52
N ASP A 650 19.89 -16.69 7.78
CA ASP A 650 20.32 -17.86 7.00
C ASP A 650 19.43 -19.11 7.18
N GLU A 651 18.57 -19.12 8.24
CA GLU A 651 17.54 -20.15 8.43
C GLU A 651 16.37 -20.02 7.46
N SER A 652 15.94 -18.79 7.13
CA SER A 652 14.83 -18.57 6.20
C SER A 652 15.18 -18.92 4.76
N ALA A 653 16.46 -18.82 4.39
CA ALA A 653 16.96 -19.14 3.05
C ALA A 653 17.15 -20.64 2.80
N ARG A 654 17.23 -21.48 3.85
CA ARG A 654 17.43 -22.94 3.74
C ARG A 654 16.15 -23.76 3.82
N GLN A 655 14.99 -23.11 4.06
CA GLN A 655 13.66 -23.77 4.06
C GLN A 655 12.89 -23.57 2.74
N HIS A 656 13.52 -22.96 1.74
CA HIS A 656 13.02 -22.88 0.36
C HIS A 656 14.02 -23.61 -0.59
#